data_585739bb51c60d6252a357aac5436271
#
_entry.id   585739bb51c60d6252a357aac5436271
#
_cell.length_a   1.000
_cell.length_b   1.000
_cell.length_c   1.000
_cell.angle_alpha   90.00
_cell.angle_beta   90.00
_cell.angle_gamma   90.00
#
_symmetry.space_group_name_H-M   'P 1'
#
loop_
_entity.id
_entity.type
_entity.pdbx_description
1 polymer ?
#
loop_
_entity_poly.entity_id
_entity_poly.type
_entity_poly.pdbx_seq_one_letter_code
_entity_poly.pdbx_strand_id
1 'polypeptide(L)'
;LRKFFQAAGMLALFSRSSRRVTGSAPAALWLSLAILGLGTASAAQQPTPPQPSAAGGQAMVQKSSEAATAQRIPRQQASTTTAVDGVLRESISTSEMRPVAAAQLTLRHLLSGQVVHATSSVEGVFRILLLPPGQYEFRVEAEGYAPFVIADLALNANEVTTLEISLVSITSAEFSSRLPRLPELGPAVAPGSSPVLGSYHELRHRLDSDPNYIAELAPEYLPPVADIYNVVPNRWALNQPDYRRYPQKGEYLYTKPHWYDPFNRNRFKGDEPIWLEVLGQQIFLNFTASSETFFDGRRVPSPSGMSPAEPGSSSFFGRGEQAFFDQTLRFSFDLFHGDASFKPVDWRIRITPELSLNNLDVRELGIVSPNVLAGTNRFDDHLGLQEAFVEVKLHDLSDSYDFISARAGIQQFNADFRGFLFVDEQPGLRIFGDLKSDRIEYNATYFQFLEKNTNSGLNTFNRRHQQVVLGNVYLQDFFFPGYTAEFVGAWNKDDPSAHYDDNGFLVRPAPIGNVINQGPGGGPLAHGIRVGYFGWLGSGHIRRINLTHAFYQAIGEDTFNPIAGRRVTVNAQMAAVELSYDRDWIRYRVSTFYTSGDANPRDGRARGFDSIDDLPNFAGGIFSFWNREDIRLLGSGVQLTTDGSLIPSLRSSKEEGQSNFVNPGIFLVNAGADFDITPKLKGFANFNYLRFDRTEPLEYILFESPIRHTIGEDFGIGVTYRPPLSENIILTGGASALQPGDGFKDIYTSRTLFSLFGSVKFTF
;
A
#
# COMPACT_ATOMS: atom_id res chain seq x y z
N LEU A 1 0.90 31.52 11.09
CA LEU A 1 0.61 30.67 12.27
C LEU A 1 -0.14 31.47 13.36
N ARG A 2 0.29 32.69 13.72
CA ARG A 2 -0.40 33.50 14.76
C ARG A 2 -1.82 33.95 14.37
N LYS A 3 -2.13 34.10 13.08
CA LYS A 3 -3.48 34.44 12.60
C LYS A 3 -4.39 33.20 12.39
N PHE A 4 -3.80 32.01 12.33
CA PHE A 4 -4.52 30.74 12.24
C PHE A 4 -5.10 30.34 13.62
N PHE A 5 -4.40 30.64 14.69
CA PHE A 5 -4.86 30.35 16.07
C PHE A 5 -5.95 31.32 16.59
N GLN A 6 -6.19 32.44 15.94
CA GLN A 6 -7.30 33.35 16.32
C GLN A 6 -8.68 32.93 15.78
N ALA A 7 -8.73 32.04 14.76
CA ALA A 7 -9.97 31.43 14.31
C ALA A 7 -10.42 30.24 15.19
N ALA A 8 -9.56 29.76 16.07
CA ALA A 8 -9.83 28.68 17.03
C ALA A 8 -10.49 29.15 18.35
N GLY A 9 -11.13 30.29 18.36
CA GLY A 9 -11.93 30.80 19.49
C GLY A 9 -13.09 29.89 19.95
N MET A 10 -13.33 28.80 19.23
CA MET A 10 -14.30 27.77 19.61
C MET A 10 -13.78 26.74 20.63
N LEU A 11 -12.47 26.61 20.79
CA LEU A 11 -11.86 25.68 21.77
C LEU A 11 -12.01 26.14 23.22
N ALA A 12 -12.26 27.42 23.45
CA ALA A 12 -12.42 27.98 24.81
C ALA A 12 -13.81 27.70 25.45
N LEU A 13 -14.78 27.23 24.69
CA LEU A 13 -16.12 26.90 25.20
C LEU A 13 -16.21 25.47 25.79
N PHE A 14 -15.24 24.60 25.49
CA PHE A 14 -15.21 23.23 25.99
C PHE A 14 -14.48 23.05 27.33
N SER A 15 -13.73 24.04 27.81
CA SER A 15 -12.90 23.90 29.02
C SER A 15 -13.60 24.19 30.36
N ARG A 16 -14.89 24.51 30.38
CA ARG A 16 -15.60 24.92 31.63
C ARG A 16 -16.51 23.87 32.30
N SER A 17 -16.56 22.64 31.83
CA SER A 17 -17.48 21.64 32.40
C SER A 17 -16.83 20.37 32.97
N SER A 18 -15.53 20.26 33.05
CA SER A 18 -14.89 19.07 33.67
C SER A 18 -14.34 19.40 35.06
N ARG A 19 -15.22 19.47 36.05
CA ARG A 19 -14.82 19.24 37.46
C ARG A 19 -15.29 17.87 37.91
N ARG A 20 -14.29 17.05 38.27
CA ARG A 20 -14.34 15.76 38.96
C ARG A 20 -14.61 14.53 38.07
N VAL A 21 -13.53 13.90 37.62
CA VAL A 21 -13.28 12.48 37.90
C VAL A 21 -11.75 12.31 37.91
N THR A 22 -11.22 11.86 39.02
CA THR A 22 -9.83 11.45 39.23
C THR A 22 -9.65 10.04 38.70
N GLY A 23 -8.74 9.86 37.73
CA GLY A 23 -8.35 8.51 37.31
C GLY A 23 -7.55 8.53 36.01
N SER A 24 -6.23 8.46 36.16
CA SER A 24 -5.22 7.88 35.27
C SER A 24 -5.23 8.15 33.76
N ALA A 25 -5.28 9.37 33.30
CA ALA A 25 -5.10 9.70 31.89
C ALA A 25 -3.80 10.45 31.47
N PRO A 26 -2.69 10.47 32.22
CA PRO A 26 -1.51 11.25 31.78
C PRO A 26 -0.42 10.46 31.03
N ALA A 27 -0.46 9.11 31.02
CA ALA A 27 0.68 8.35 30.48
C ALA A 27 0.76 8.33 28.94
N ALA A 28 -0.36 8.30 28.25
CA ALA A 28 -0.40 8.22 26.78
C ALA A 28 -0.01 9.55 26.11
N LEU A 29 -0.36 10.69 26.73
CA LEU A 29 0.00 12.01 26.20
C LEU A 29 1.48 12.30 26.32
N TRP A 30 2.14 11.76 27.35
CA TRP A 30 3.58 11.92 27.56
C TRP A 30 4.44 11.06 26.64
N LEU A 31 3.94 9.90 26.21
CA LEU A 31 4.65 9.07 25.25
C LEU A 31 4.70 9.70 23.86
N SER A 32 3.63 10.37 23.44
CA SER A 32 3.59 11.10 22.16
C SER A 32 4.49 12.34 22.17
N LEU A 33 4.65 13.01 23.32
CA LEU A 33 5.53 14.17 23.50
C LEU A 33 7.01 13.79 23.67
N ALA A 34 7.31 12.62 24.21
CA ALA A 34 8.68 12.14 24.35
C ALA A 34 9.31 11.73 23.00
N ILE A 35 8.48 11.31 22.03
CA ILE A 35 8.92 11.02 20.66
C ILE A 35 9.18 12.31 19.86
N LEU A 36 8.51 13.41 20.21
CA LEU A 36 8.69 14.73 19.57
C LEU A 36 10.01 15.43 19.95
N GLY A 37 10.68 15.03 21.03
CA GLY A 37 11.91 15.66 21.53
C GLY A 37 13.21 15.17 20.88
N LEU A 38 13.18 14.17 20.01
CA LEU A 38 14.39 13.52 19.47
C LEU A 38 14.63 13.74 17.96
N GLY A 39 13.90 14.62 17.29
CA GLY A 39 13.96 14.72 15.85
C GLY A 39 14.07 16.11 15.25
N THR A 40 15.16 16.84 15.51
CA THR A 40 15.55 17.97 14.66
C THR A 40 16.80 17.65 13.89
N ALA A 41 16.67 16.97 12.76
CA ALA A 41 17.73 16.92 11.75
C ALA A 41 17.08 16.97 10.36
N SER A 42 17.42 18.02 9.64
CA SER A 42 17.00 18.30 8.26
C SER A 42 17.58 17.28 7.31
N ALA A 43 16.74 16.63 6.54
CA ALA A 43 17.15 15.75 5.44
C ALA A 43 16.57 16.23 4.12
N ALA A 44 17.42 16.28 3.12
CA ALA A 44 17.02 16.47 1.71
C ALA A 44 17.08 15.12 0.99
N GLN A 45 16.28 14.92 0.05
CA GLN A 45 15.43 13.96 -0.45
C GLN A 45 15.44 13.43 -1.83
N GLN A 46 14.69 12.45 -2.25
CA GLN A 46 14.16 12.16 -3.60
C GLN A 46 12.66 11.81 -3.51
N PRO A 47 11.85 12.14 -4.55
CA PRO A 47 10.41 12.01 -4.48
C PRO A 47 9.93 10.61 -4.85
N THR A 48 9.12 10.03 -3.99
CA THR A 48 8.23 8.91 -4.31
C THR A 48 6.80 9.42 -4.51
N PRO A 49 6.01 8.84 -5.41
CA PRO A 49 4.65 9.31 -5.67
C PRO A 49 3.68 8.97 -4.53
N PRO A 50 2.60 9.74 -4.39
CA PRO A 50 1.71 9.68 -3.26
C PRO A 50 0.78 8.48 -3.31
N GLN A 51 0.66 7.81 -2.17
CA GLN A 51 -0.45 6.93 -1.88
C GLN A 51 -1.51 7.69 -1.09
N PRO A 52 -2.80 7.51 -1.39
CA PRO A 52 -3.86 8.11 -0.58
C PRO A 52 -3.94 7.40 0.78
N SER A 53 -3.98 8.17 1.86
CA SER A 53 -4.27 7.67 3.19
C SER A 53 -5.78 7.61 3.39
N ALA A 54 -6.30 6.47 3.78
CA ALA A 54 -7.66 6.38 4.31
C ALA A 54 -7.61 6.67 5.81
N ALA A 55 -8.42 7.57 6.27
CA ALA A 55 -8.68 7.77 7.68
C ALA A 55 -10.18 7.64 7.90
N GLY A 56 -10.58 6.63 8.46
CA GLY A 56 -11.86 6.41 9.09
C GLY A 56 -11.56 5.63 10.34
N GLY A 57 -12.21 5.84 11.44
CA GLY A 57 -11.98 5.28 12.77
C GLY A 57 -11.39 3.87 12.89
N GLN A 58 -10.81 3.39 11.84
CA GLN A 58 -10.07 2.14 11.73
C GLN A 58 -8.71 2.44 11.13
N ALA A 59 -7.66 2.09 11.81
CA ALA A 59 -6.30 2.23 11.34
C ALA A 59 -6.03 1.25 10.19
N MET A 60 -6.49 1.59 9.01
CA MET A 60 -6.05 0.90 7.81
C MET A 60 -4.78 1.55 7.30
N VAL A 61 -3.67 0.96 7.62
CA VAL A 61 -2.44 1.25 6.93
C VAL A 61 -2.57 0.78 5.50
N GLN A 62 -2.74 1.72 4.59
CA GLN A 62 -2.43 1.44 3.20
C GLN A 62 -0.97 1.04 3.09
N LYS A 63 -0.72 -0.25 2.98
CA LYS A 63 0.32 -0.69 2.09
C LYS A 63 -0.38 -1.05 0.79
N SER A 64 -0.03 -0.31 -0.25
CA SER A 64 -0.24 -0.74 -1.62
C SER A 64 -0.09 -2.25 -1.71
N SER A 65 -1.05 -2.89 -2.31
CA SER A 65 -0.81 -4.19 -2.91
C SER A 65 0.52 -4.10 -3.64
N GLU A 66 1.48 -4.90 -3.26
CA GLU A 66 2.73 -5.07 -4.03
C GLU A 66 2.46 -5.48 -5.48
N ALA A 67 1.21 -5.67 -5.84
CA ALA A 67 0.75 -6.09 -7.16
C ALA A 67 0.26 -4.96 -8.10
N ALA A 68 0.19 -3.71 -7.69
CA ALA A 68 -0.49 -2.71 -8.54
C ALA A 68 0.33 -1.47 -8.91
N THR A 69 1.61 -1.39 -8.60
CA THR A 69 2.41 -0.25 -9.06
C THR A 69 3.83 -0.68 -9.40
N ALA A 70 3.97 -1.49 -10.43
CA ALA A 70 5.18 -1.43 -11.23
C ALA A 70 5.15 -0.09 -11.98
N GLN A 71 5.52 1.00 -11.29
CA GLN A 71 5.94 2.18 -11.99
C GLN A 71 7.12 1.77 -12.87
N ARG A 72 6.95 1.94 -14.17
CA ARG A 72 8.06 1.94 -15.11
C ARG A 72 9.14 2.88 -14.56
N ILE A 73 10.12 2.30 -13.89
CA ILE A 73 11.45 2.89 -13.88
C ILE A 73 11.80 3.03 -15.37
N PRO A 74 12.17 4.23 -15.87
CA PRO A 74 12.69 4.32 -17.22
C PRO A 74 13.75 3.22 -17.31
N ARG A 75 13.69 2.39 -18.33
CA ARG A 75 14.77 1.45 -18.63
C ARG A 75 16.05 2.27 -18.63
N GLN A 76 16.75 2.32 -17.51
CA GLN A 76 18.17 2.55 -17.57
C GLN A 76 18.67 1.40 -18.41
N GLN A 77 19.24 1.74 -19.55
CA GLN A 77 20.01 0.80 -20.34
C GLN A 77 20.85 0.02 -19.34
N ALA A 78 20.66 -1.28 -19.29
CA ALA A 78 21.52 -2.14 -18.51
C ALA A 78 22.94 -1.78 -18.91
N SER A 79 23.70 -1.14 -18.04
CA SER A 79 25.08 -0.86 -18.27
C SER A 79 25.75 -2.22 -18.24
N THR A 80 26.09 -2.76 -19.41
CA THR A 80 26.90 -3.95 -19.54
C THR A 80 28.30 -3.61 -19.03
N THR A 81 28.52 -3.73 -17.74
CA THR A 81 29.80 -3.51 -17.09
C THR A 81 30.26 -4.80 -16.42
N THR A 82 31.55 -4.97 -16.35
CA THR A 82 32.22 -6.09 -15.66
C THR A 82 33.15 -5.55 -14.58
N ALA A 83 33.67 -6.41 -13.74
CA ALA A 83 34.64 -6.06 -12.72
C ALA A 83 35.76 -7.09 -12.61
N VAL A 84 36.91 -6.63 -12.16
CA VAL A 84 38.05 -7.48 -11.80
C VAL A 84 38.39 -7.25 -10.35
N ASP A 85 38.47 -8.30 -9.56
CA ASP A 85 39.01 -8.25 -8.21
C ASP A 85 40.12 -9.29 -8.06
N GLY A 86 40.92 -9.17 -7.00
CA GLY A 86 41.96 -10.15 -6.74
C GLY A 86 42.87 -9.78 -5.59
N VAL A 87 43.83 -10.68 -5.37
CA VAL A 87 44.80 -10.56 -4.30
C VAL A 87 46.22 -10.69 -4.87
N LEU A 88 47.08 -9.75 -4.50
CA LEU A 88 48.51 -9.77 -4.82
C LEU A 88 49.29 -10.29 -3.66
N ARG A 89 50.10 -11.35 -3.89
CA ARG A 89 50.92 -11.96 -2.86
C ARG A 89 52.35 -12.13 -3.36
N GLU A 90 53.29 -12.03 -2.44
CA GLU A 90 54.69 -12.43 -2.69
C GLU A 90 54.86 -13.91 -2.38
N SER A 91 55.44 -14.68 -3.32
CA SER A 91 55.82 -16.04 -3.08
C SER A 91 57.25 -16.10 -2.52
N ILE A 92 57.38 -16.30 -1.22
CA ILE A 92 58.70 -16.39 -0.53
C ILE A 92 59.16 -17.82 -0.41
N SER A 93 58.24 -18.76 -0.25
CA SER A 93 58.48 -20.23 -0.22
C SER A 93 57.15 -20.97 -0.41
N THR A 94 57.20 -22.30 -0.52
CA THR A 94 56.01 -23.14 -0.74
C THR A 94 54.92 -23.01 0.33
N SER A 95 55.14 -22.28 1.43
CA SER A 95 54.19 -22.17 2.55
C SER A 95 53.97 -20.76 3.12
N GLU A 96 54.73 -19.76 2.71
CA GLU A 96 54.56 -18.39 3.20
C GLU A 96 54.23 -17.42 2.05
N MET A 97 53.08 -16.78 2.13
CA MET A 97 52.64 -15.73 1.20
C MET A 97 52.44 -14.42 1.95
N ARG A 98 53.07 -13.34 1.49
CA ARG A 98 52.86 -11.99 2.06
C ARG A 98 52.06 -11.13 1.11
N PRO A 99 51.15 -10.26 1.62
CA PRO A 99 50.43 -9.32 0.76
C PRO A 99 51.34 -8.23 0.20
N VAL A 100 51.15 -7.87 -1.07
CA VAL A 100 51.89 -6.76 -1.71
C VAL A 100 51.02 -5.53 -1.75
N ALA A 101 51.39 -4.52 -0.97
CA ALA A 101 50.67 -3.24 -0.87
C ALA A 101 51.13 -2.23 -1.92
N ALA A 102 50.27 -1.28 -2.24
CA ALA A 102 50.55 -0.12 -3.12
C ALA A 102 51.05 -0.50 -4.52
N ALA A 103 50.81 -1.71 -5.01
CA ALA A 103 51.10 -2.08 -6.39
C ALA A 103 50.20 -1.33 -7.34
N GLN A 104 50.80 -0.83 -8.44
CA GLN A 104 50.09 -0.14 -9.53
C GLN A 104 49.50 -1.17 -10.49
N LEU A 105 48.17 -1.13 -10.69
CA LEU A 105 47.49 -1.98 -11.64
C LEU A 105 47.01 -1.16 -12.81
N THR A 106 47.26 -1.64 -13.99
CA THR A 106 46.85 -1.02 -15.25
C THR A 106 46.09 -2.02 -16.11
N LEU A 107 44.82 -1.70 -16.41
CA LEU A 107 44.03 -2.44 -17.39
C LEU A 107 43.86 -1.60 -18.64
N ARG A 108 44.23 -2.18 -19.77
CA ARG A 108 44.04 -1.58 -21.08
C ARG A 108 43.08 -2.43 -21.91
N HIS A 109 41.96 -1.86 -22.29
CA HIS A 109 41.02 -2.52 -23.19
C HIS A 109 41.58 -2.60 -24.61
N LEU A 110 41.72 -3.81 -25.16
CA LEU A 110 42.45 -4.03 -26.40
C LEU A 110 41.76 -3.43 -27.63
N LEU A 111 40.43 -3.37 -27.66
CA LEU A 111 39.68 -2.82 -28.80
C LEU A 111 39.55 -1.28 -28.74
N SER A 112 39.24 -0.71 -27.56
CA SER A 112 39.02 0.75 -27.45
C SER A 112 40.27 1.54 -27.07
N GLY A 113 41.33 0.87 -26.60
CA GLY A 113 42.53 1.50 -26.08
C GLY A 113 42.34 2.22 -24.74
N GLN A 114 41.16 2.12 -24.13
CA GLN A 114 40.89 2.73 -22.83
C GLN A 114 41.76 2.10 -21.73
N VAL A 115 42.35 2.95 -20.89
CA VAL A 115 43.21 2.52 -19.79
C VAL A 115 42.58 2.90 -18.48
N VAL A 116 42.57 1.95 -17.55
CA VAL A 116 42.08 2.13 -16.19
C VAL A 116 43.22 1.77 -15.21
N HIS A 117 43.44 2.65 -14.23
CA HIS A 117 44.44 2.43 -13.17
C HIS A 117 43.81 2.18 -11.83
N ALA A 118 44.44 1.30 -11.04
CA ALA A 118 44.08 1.03 -9.67
C ALA A 118 45.33 0.75 -8.83
N THR A 119 45.19 0.71 -7.52
CA THR A 119 46.28 0.37 -6.57
C THR A 119 45.80 -0.69 -5.58
N SER A 120 46.69 -1.59 -5.20
CA SER A 120 46.37 -2.59 -4.16
C SER A 120 46.36 -1.97 -2.77
N SER A 121 45.51 -2.54 -1.90
CA SER A 121 45.43 -2.16 -0.49
C SER A 121 46.64 -2.68 0.31
N VAL A 122 46.71 -2.28 1.59
CA VAL A 122 47.73 -2.80 2.55
C VAL A 122 47.67 -4.32 2.70
N GLU A 123 46.54 -4.92 2.42
CA GLU A 123 46.29 -6.37 2.46
C GLU A 123 46.55 -7.05 1.12
N GLY A 124 47.05 -6.31 0.11
CA GLY A 124 47.29 -6.78 -1.23
C GLY A 124 46.03 -6.98 -2.08
N VAL A 125 44.86 -6.54 -1.62
CA VAL A 125 43.59 -6.70 -2.32
C VAL A 125 43.40 -5.53 -3.29
N PHE A 126 42.88 -5.84 -4.49
CA PHE A 126 42.46 -4.83 -5.47
C PHE A 126 41.10 -5.15 -6.05
N ARG A 127 40.41 -4.10 -6.51
CA ARG A 127 39.13 -4.20 -7.18
C ARG A 127 38.96 -3.07 -8.19
N ILE A 128 38.58 -3.43 -9.41
CA ILE A 128 38.33 -2.47 -10.50
C ILE A 128 36.92 -2.75 -11.03
N LEU A 129 36.05 -1.74 -10.93
CA LEU A 129 34.63 -1.84 -11.25
C LEU A 129 34.30 -1.05 -12.52
N LEU A 130 33.12 -1.27 -13.07
CA LEU A 130 32.54 -0.55 -14.19
C LEU A 130 33.37 -0.62 -15.47
N LEU A 131 34.04 -1.74 -15.70
CA LEU A 131 34.79 -1.98 -16.93
C LEU A 131 33.83 -2.40 -18.05
N PRO A 132 34.01 -1.90 -19.28
CA PRO A 132 33.33 -2.49 -20.44
C PRO A 132 33.72 -3.98 -20.60
N PRO A 133 32.82 -4.86 -21.01
CA PRO A 133 33.20 -6.22 -21.33
C PRO A 133 34.10 -6.26 -22.56
N GLY A 134 35.05 -7.18 -22.59
CA GLY A 134 35.99 -7.32 -23.67
C GLY A 134 37.32 -7.92 -23.26
N GLN A 135 38.31 -7.84 -24.14
CA GLN A 135 39.65 -8.33 -23.88
C GLN A 135 40.56 -7.19 -23.42
N TYR A 136 41.33 -7.50 -22.37
CA TYR A 136 42.19 -6.54 -21.70
C TYR A 136 43.62 -7.04 -21.59
N GLU A 137 44.56 -6.12 -21.72
CA GLU A 137 45.93 -6.29 -21.20
C GLU A 137 45.89 -5.84 -19.74
N PHE A 138 46.25 -6.73 -18.82
CA PHE A 138 46.32 -6.45 -17.40
C PHE A 138 47.77 -6.45 -16.94
N ARG A 139 48.23 -5.39 -16.32
CA ARG A 139 49.63 -5.18 -15.89
C ARG A 139 49.67 -4.78 -14.44
N VAL A 140 50.58 -5.40 -13.69
CA VAL A 140 50.84 -5.10 -12.27
C VAL A 140 52.30 -4.75 -12.11
N GLU A 141 52.55 -3.60 -11.47
CA GLU A 141 53.89 -3.07 -11.15
C GLU A 141 53.95 -2.73 -9.66
N ALA A 142 54.98 -3.23 -8.97
CA ALA A 142 55.22 -2.91 -7.57
C ALA A 142 56.73 -2.70 -7.34
N GLU A 143 57.09 -1.80 -6.46
CA GLU A 143 58.48 -1.52 -6.16
C GLU A 143 59.17 -2.75 -5.53
N GLY A 144 60.28 -3.18 -6.15
CA GLY A 144 61.02 -4.35 -5.75
C GLY A 144 60.53 -5.67 -6.32
N TYR A 145 59.53 -5.68 -7.23
CA TYR A 145 58.96 -6.88 -7.84
C TYR A 145 59.07 -6.83 -9.38
N ALA A 146 59.16 -7.99 -9.99
CA ALA A 146 59.08 -8.12 -11.44
C ALA A 146 57.66 -7.77 -11.90
N PRO A 147 57.51 -6.97 -13.00
CA PRO A 147 56.19 -6.63 -13.53
C PRO A 147 55.50 -7.91 -14.01
N PHE A 148 54.23 -8.03 -13.66
CA PHE A 148 53.38 -9.13 -14.06
C PHE A 148 52.41 -8.66 -15.14
N VAL A 149 52.27 -9.43 -16.22
CA VAL A 149 51.40 -9.06 -17.36
C VAL A 149 50.58 -10.25 -17.82
N ILE A 150 49.26 -10.03 -17.95
CA ILE A 150 48.35 -10.94 -18.66
C ILE A 150 47.97 -10.21 -19.96
N ALA A 151 48.44 -10.73 -21.09
CA ALA A 151 48.27 -10.07 -22.38
C ALA A 151 46.83 -10.17 -22.96
N ASP A 152 46.02 -11.13 -22.50
CA ASP A 152 44.70 -11.42 -23.03
C ASP A 152 43.77 -11.88 -21.90
N LEU A 153 43.27 -10.93 -21.12
CA LEU A 153 42.31 -11.16 -20.06
C LEU A 153 40.92 -10.91 -20.61
N ALA A 154 40.12 -11.96 -20.76
CA ALA A 154 38.74 -11.84 -21.20
C ALA A 154 37.86 -11.47 -20.00
N LEU A 155 37.15 -10.35 -20.11
CA LEU A 155 36.17 -9.90 -19.12
C LEU A 155 34.76 -9.97 -19.71
N ASN A 156 33.93 -10.85 -19.22
CA ASN A 156 32.56 -11.04 -19.68
C ASN A 156 31.62 -10.03 -19.04
N ALA A 157 30.54 -9.66 -19.72
CA ALA A 157 29.53 -8.77 -19.20
C ALA A 157 28.87 -9.37 -17.94
N ASN A 158 28.66 -8.56 -16.91
CA ASN A 158 28.03 -8.93 -15.64
C ASN A 158 28.76 -10.02 -14.83
N GLU A 159 30.04 -10.25 -15.11
CA GLU A 159 30.88 -11.19 -14.38
C GLU A 159 31.97 -10.46 -13.59
N VAL A 160 32.31 -10.97 -12.41
CA VAL A 160 33.47 -10.52 -11.64
C VAL A 160 34.58 -11.55 -11.83
N THR A 161 35.64 -11.14 -12.49
CA THR A 161 36.81 -12.01 -12.67
C THR A 161 37.73 -11.88 -11.46
N THR A 162 37.94 -12.96 -10.72
CA THR A 162 38.81 -12.95 -9.54
C THR A 162 40.20 -13.48 -9.92
N LEU A 163 41.25 -12.71 -9.62
CA LEU A 163 42.64 -13.04 -9.92
C LEU A 163 43.46 -13.24 -8.65
N GLU A 164 44.14 -14.36 -8.53
CA GLU A 164 45.20 -14.57 -7.55
C GLU A 164 46.56 -14.45 -8.24
N ILE A 165 47.33 -13.42 -7.89
CA ILE A 165 48.56 -13.07 -8.57
C ILE A 165 49.72 -13.17 -7.59
N SER A 166 50.71 -13.99 -7.93
CA SER A 166 51.97 -14.11 -7.20
C SER A 166 53.05 -13.30 -7.88
N LEU A 167 53.53 -12.28 -7.17
CA LEU A 167 54.64 -11.46 -7.62
C LEU A 167 55.98 -12.02 -7.13
N VAL A 168 57.01 -11.96 -7.95
CA VAL A 168 58.37 -12.41 -7.65
C VAL A 168 59.22 -11.20 -7.31
N SER A 169 59.83 -11.21 -6.09
CA SER A 169 60.76 -10.13 -5.70
C SER A 169 62.06 -10.22 -6.47
N ILE A 170 62.61 -9.06 -6.79
CA ILE A 170 63.82 -8.94 -7.57
C ILE A 170 64.95 -8.44 -6.69
N THR A 171 66.02 -9.23 -6.58
CA THR A 171 67.32 -8.70 -6.15
C THR A 171 67.98 -8.06 -7.36
N SER A 172 68.54 -6.87 -7.20
CA SER A 172 68.99 -5.90 -8.20
C SER A 172 69.97 -6.41 -9.30
N ALA A 173 70.35 -7.66 -9.35
CA ALA A 173 71.27 -8.24 -10.31
C ALA A 173 70.62 -8.96 -11.51
N GLU A 174 69.34 -9.32 -11.46
CA GLU A 174 68.67 -10.16 -12.47
C GLU A 174 67.76 -9.40 -13.45
N PHE A 175 67.55 -8.09 -13.24
CA PHE A 175 66.57 -7.29 -14.01
C PHE A 175 66.94 -7.04 -15.46
N SER A 176 68.22 -7.07 -15.83
CA SER A 176 68.66 -6.68 -17.17
C SER A 176 68.57 -7.78 -18.24
N SER A 177 68.30 -9.04 -17.88
CA SER A 177 68.41 -10.14 -18.83
C SER A 177 67.12 -10.87 -19.22
N ARG A 178 65.96 -10.50 -18.62
CA ARG A 178 64.69 -11.23 -18.83
C ARG A 178 63.47 -10.38 -19.25
N LEU A 179 63.67 -9.24 -19.86
CA LEU A 179 62.54 -8.54 -20.53
C LEU A 179 62.25 -9.28 -21.88
N PRO A 180 61.09 -9.89 -22.06
CA PRO A 180 60.64 -10.23 -23.40
C PRO A 180 60.51 -8.93 -24.18
N ARG A 181 61.18 -8.82 -25.30
CA ARG A 181 60.91 -7.70 -26.24
C ARG A 181 59.49 -7.78 -26.67
N LEU A 182 58.67 -6.79 -26.24
CA LEU A 182 57.33 -6.59 -26.77
C LEU A 182 57.46 -6.44 -28.29
N PRO A 183 56.59 -7.05 -29.11
CA PRO A 183 56.53 -6.73 -30.53
C PRO A 183 56.26 -5.26 -30.63
N GLU A 184 57.06 -4.54 -31.43
CA GLU A 184 56.84 -3.14 -31.78
C GLU A 184 55.41 -3.01 -32.32
N LEU A 185 54.52 -2.41 -31.53
CA LEU A 185 53.22 -2.00 -32.03
C LEU A 185 53.46 -1.03 -33.15
N GLY A 186 53.01 -1.38 -34.36
CA GLY A 186 53.01 -0.51 -35.49
C GLY A 186 52.41 0.87 -35.17
N PRO A 187 52.72 1.92 -35.91
CA PRO A 187 52.32 3.28 -35.61
C PRO A 187 50.80 3.33 -35.33
N ALA A 188 50.42 3.99 -34.24
CA ALA A 188 49.04 4.21 -33.89
C ALA A 188 48.27 4.71 -35.12
N VAL A 189 47.27 3.95 -35.55
CA VAL A 189 46.39 4.34 -36.63
C VAL A 189 45.71 5.63 -36.20
N ALA A 190 45.85 6.68 -37.00
CA ALA A 190 45.28 7.98 -36.72
C ALA A 190 43.77 7.85 -36.45
N PRO A 191 43.22 8.64 -35.51
CA PRO A 191 41.77 8.64 -35.25
C PRO A 191 41.05 9.09 -36.52
N GLY A 192 40.47 8.19 -37.29
CA GLY A 192 39.79 8.47 -38.54
C GLY A 192 39.71 7.32 -39.55
N SER A 193 40.33 6.16 -39.28
CA SER A 193 40.32 5.03 -40.21
C SER A 193 39.84 3.70 -39.58
N SER A 194 39.11 3.74 -38.52
CA SER A 194 38.28 2.60 -38.15
C SER A 194 37.18 2.43 -39.17
N PRO A 195 36.78 1.20 -39.57
CA PRO A 195 35.59 1.01 -40.35
C PRO A 195 34.43 1.51 -39.48
N VAL A 196 33.89 2.63 -39.92
CA VAL A 196 32.95 3.47 -39.23
C VAL A 196 31.71 2.64 -38.90
N LEU A 197 31.46 2.40 -37.64
CA LEU A 197 30.11 2.37 -37.14
C LEU A 197 29.53 3.73 -37.53
N GLY A 198 28.62 3.75 -38.49
CA GLY A 198 27.97 4.95 -38.98
C GLY A 198 27.41 5.80 -37.85
N SER A 199 27.17 7.06 -38.10
CA SER A 199 26.63 7.97 -37.10
C SER A 199 25.45 7.31 -36.36
N TYR A 200 25.20 7.70 -35.14
CA TYR A 200 24.06 7.19 -34.36
C TYR A 200 22.74 7.19 -35.15
N HIS A 201 22.57 8.14 -36.04
CA HIS A 201 21.46 8.24 -37.00
C HIS A 201 21.45 7.10 -38.03
N GLU A 202 22.59 6.73 -38.59
CA GLU A 202 22.68 5.62 -39.52
C GLU A 202 22.50 4.27 -38.87
N LEU A 203 23.02 4.10 -37.65
CA LEU A 203 22.82 2.90 -36.87
C LEU A 203 21.32 2.71 -36.51
N ARG A 204 20.67 3.78 -36.13
CA ARG A 204 19.23 3.77 -35.80
C ARG A 204 18.39 3.50 -37.07
N HIS A 205 18.74 4.11 -38.20
CA HIS A 205 18.03 3.88 -39.46
C HIS A 205 18.16 2.42 -39.93
N ARG A 206 19.31 1.80 -39.71
CA ARG A 206 19.54 0.38 -40.06
C ARG A 206 18.80 -0.54 -39.08
N LEU A 207 18.77 -0.24 -37.78
CA LEU A 207 18.00 -0.96 -36.78
C LEU A 207 16.49 -0.87 -37.02
N ASP A 208 15.99 0.29 -37.44
CA ASP A 208 14.57 0.49 -37.74
C ASP A 208 14.16 -0.18 -39.07
N SER A 209 15.14 -0.39 -40.02
CA SER A 209 14.88 -1.02 -41.33
C SER A 209 15.10 -2.53 -41.33
N ASP A 210 15.93 -3.06 -40.44
CA ASP A 210 16.19 -4.50 -40.33
C ASP A 210 16.37 -4.93 -38.86
N PRO A 211 15.32 -5.46 -38.26
CA PRO A 211 15.37 -5.93 -36.86
C PRO A 211 16.38 -7.08 -36.63
N ASN A 212 16.81 -7.77 -37.68
CA ASN A 212 17.78 -8.87 -37.58
C ASN A 212 19.23 -8.37 -37.74
N TYR A 213 19.46 -7.08 -38.04
CA TYR A 213 20.79 -6.52 -38.26
C TYR A 213 21.75 -6.76 -37.07
N ILE A 214 21.25 -6.73 -35.83
CA ILE A 214 22.05 -7.06 -34.64
C ILE A 214 22.44 -8.54 -34.63
N ALA A 215 21.57 -9.43 -35.06
CA ALA A 215 21.85 -10.87 -35.16
C ALA A 215 22.88 -11.18 -36.24
N GLU A 216 22.90 -10.41 -37.33
CA GLU A 216 23.91 -10.55 -38.39
C GLU A 216 25.28 -9.99 -37.99
N LEU A 217 25.32 -8.91 -37.17
CA LEU A 217 26.56 -8.29 -36.75
C LEU A 217 27.36 -9.08 -35.71
N ALA A 218 26.73 -9.91 -34.90
CA ALA A 218 27.40 -10.57 -33.81
C ALA A 218 26.69 -11.83 -33.27
N PRO A 219 26.47 -12.88 -34.07
CA PRO A 219 25.99 -14.13 -33.53
C PRO A 219 26.93 -14.77 -32.46
N GLU A 220 28.22 -14.36 -32.49
CA GLU A 220 29.24 -14.84 -31.53
C GLU A 220 29.25 -14.09 -30.19
N TYR A 221 28.65 -12.91 -30.09
CA TYR A 221 28.79 -12.00 -28.95
C TYR A 221 27.52 -11.86 -28.09
N LEU A 222 26.42 -12.47 -28.47
CA LEU A 222 25.26 -12.51 -27.59
C LEU A 222 25.42 -13.70 -26.63
N PRO A 223 25.66 -13.45 -25.32
CA PRO A 223 25.65 -14.55 -24.36
C PRO A 223 24.29 -15.25 -24.42
N PRO A 224 24.22 -16.56 -24.17
CA PRO A 224 22.93 -17.23 -24.06
C PRO A 224 22.04 -16.44 -23.13
N VAL A 225 20.76 -16.32 -23.46
CA VAL A 225 19.78 -15.48 -22.73
C VAL A 225 19.79 -15.79 -21.22
N ALA A 226 20.12 -17.02 -20.83
CA ALA A 226 20.30 -17.42 -19.45
C ALA A 226 21.41 -16.65 -18.71
N ASP A 227 22.48 -16.21 -19.40
CA ASP A 227 23.60 -15.53 -18.76
C ASP A 227 23.34 -14.02 -18.53
N ILE A 228 22.37 -13.44 -19.24
CA ILE A 228 21.99 -12.03 -19.07
C ILE A 228 21.32 -11.79 -17.71
N TYR A 229 20.73 -12.81 -17.12
CA TYR A 229 19.99 -12.75 -15.87
C TYR A 229 20.70 -13.39 -14.66
N ASN A 230 22.00 -13.69 -14.80
CA ASN A 230 22.77 -14.18 -13.66
C ASN A 230 22.84 -13.12 -12.56
N VAL A 231 22.03 -13.33 -11.54
CA VAL A 231 22.03 -12.51 -10.33
C VAL A 231 23.43 -12.58 -9.70
N VAL A 232 24.01 -11.43 -9.37
CA VAL A 232 25.27 -11.40 -8.61
C VAL A 232 25.10 -12.24 -7.33
N PRO A 233 25.83 -13.36 -7.18
CA PRO A 233 25.50 -14.36 -6.15
C PRO A 233 25.54 -13.84 -4.71
N ASN A 234 26.24 -12.75 -4.46
CA ASN A 234 26.32 -12.14 -3.15
C ASN A 234 26.57 -10.61 -3.27
N ARG A 235 25.52 -9.84 -3.56
CA ARG A 235 25.61 -8.37 -3.59
C ARG A 235 26.05 -7.75 -2.25
N TRP A 236 25.83 -8.45 -1.14
CA TRP A 236 26.18 -8.00 0.21
C TRP A 236 27.67 -8.10 0.50
N ALA A 237 28.43 -8.90 -0.28
CA ALA A 237 29.87 -8.91 -0.25
C ALA A 237 30.50 -7.70 -0.96
N LEU A 238 29.73 -6.96 -1.74
CA LEU A 238 30.17 -5.70 -2.33
C LEU A 238 30.19 -4.64 -1.24
N ASN A 239 31.38 -4.20 -0.81
CA ASN A 239 31.52 -3.09 0.12
C ASN A 239 30.97 -1.80 -0.52
N GLN A 240 29.73 -1.46 -0.19
CA GLN A 240 29.18 -0.17 -0.55
C GLN A 240 29.68 0.87 0.46
N PRO A 241 30.19 2.01 0.00
CA PRO A 241 30.60 3.09 0.90
C PRO A 241 29.40 3.66 1.63
N ASP A 242 29.60 4.05 2.88
CA ASP A 242 28.56 4.68 3.69
C ASP A 242 28.11 5.99 3.01
N TYR A 243 26.81 6.06 2.69
CA TYR A 243 26.25 7.24 2.02
C TYR A 243 25.97 8.35 3.02
N ARG A 244 26.51 9.56 2.78
CA ARG A 244 26.23 10.72 3.62
C ARG A 244 24.87 11.31 3.29
N ARG A 245 23.92 11.11 4.15
CA ARG A 245 22.56 11.65 3.99
C ARG A 245 22.42 13.08 4.56
N TYR A 246 23.21 13.41 5.56
CA TYR A 246 23.11 14.70 6.25
C TYR A 246 24.27 15.61 5.88
N PRO A 247 24.03 16.90 5.61
CA PRO A 247 25.11 17.85 5.36
C PRO A 247 25.93 18.05 6.63
N GLN A 248 27.11 17.47 6.66
CA GLN A 248 28.11 17.73 7.68
C GLN A 248 29.25 18.56 7.09
N LYS A 249 29.82 19.46 7.90
CA LYS A 249 31.02 20.19 7.49
C LYS A 249 32.20 19.21 7.39
N GLY A 250 32.70 18.94 6.18
CA GLY A 250 33.83 18.07 5.93
C GLY A 250 33.84 17.45 4.53
N GLU A 251 34.99 16.97 4.09
CA GLU A 251 35.25 16.50 2.72
C GLU A 251 34.72 15.07 2.39
N TYR A 252 34.07 14.38 3.31
CA TYR A 252 33.67 12.99 3.11
C TYR A 252 32.27 12.90 2.48
N LEU A 253 32.16 12.14 1.41
CA LEU A 253 30.91 11.84 0.70
C LEU A 253 29.97 10.93 1.51
N TYR A 254 30.52 10.15 2.45
CA TYR A 254 29.80 9.10 3.17
C TYR A 254 29.92 9.28 4.68
N THR A 255 28.86 8.97 5.42
CA THR A 255 28.83 8.93 6.90
C THR A 255 28.24 7.62 7.38
N LYS A 256 28.66 7.17 8.56
CA LYS A 256 28.02 6.05 9.23
C LYS A 256 26.56 6.38 9.55
N PRO A 257 25.60 5.51 9.25
CA PRO A 257 24.22 5.71 9.59
C PRO A 257 24.04 5.69 11.12
N HIS A 258 23.06 6.44 11.61
CA HIS A 258 22.59 6.31 12.98
C HIS A 258 21.69 5.06 13.08
N TRP A 259 21.71 4.38 14.23
CA TRP A 259 20.87 3.19 14.44
C TRP A 259 19.37 3.47 14.28
N TYR A 260 18.96 4.72 14.49
CA TYR A 260 17.58 5.18 14.33
C TYR A 260 17.28 5.74 12.92
N ASP A 261 18.24 5.76 12.00
CA ASP A 261 18.02 6.21 10.63
C ASP A 261 17.38 5.06 9.82
N PRO A 262 16.08 5.16 9.46
CA PRO A 262 15.40 4.09 8.73
C PRO A 262 15.81 4.00 7.27
N PHE A 263 16.63 4.92 6.77
CA PHE A 263 16.88 5.09 5.35
C PHE A 263 18.27 4.70 4.88
N ASN A 264 19.16 4.30 5.78
CA ASN A 264 20.54 4.10 5.40
C ASN A 264 21.16 2.90 6.12
N ARG A 265 21.34 1.80 5.39
CA ARG A 265 21.96 0.54 5.85
C ARG A 265 21.43 0.08 7.21
N ASN A 266 20.12 0.16 7.36
CA ASN A 266 19.46 -0.21 8.60
C ASN A 266 19.02 -1.68 8.55
N ARG A 267 19.60 -2.53 9.38
CA ARG A 267 19.26 -3.96 9.47
C ARG A 267 17.79 -4.21 9.83
N PHE A 268 17.16 -3.28 10.52
CA PHE A 268 15.72 -3.37 10.83
C PHE A 268 14.82 -2.91 9.68
N LYS A 269 15.38 -2.46 8.55
CA LYS A 269 14.64 -2.05 7.35
C LYS A 269 14.92 -2.92 6.13
N GLY A 270 15.56 -4.08 6.34
CA GLY A 270 15.88 -4.99 5.27
C GLY A 270 17.03 -4.53 4.36
N ASP A 271 17.78 -3.50 4.74
CA ASP A 271 18.89 -2.99 3.92
C ASP A 271 20.12 -3.89 3.99
N GLU A 272 20.29 -4.61 5.10
CA GLU A 272 21.35 -5.60 5.30
C GLU A 272 20.77 -6.87 5.89
N PRO A 273 21.33 -8.05 5.56
CA PRO A 273 20.87 -9.30 6.16
C PRO A 273 21.13 -9.32 7.66
N ILE A 274 20.20 -9.90 8.40
CA ILE A 274 20.42 -10.29 9.78
C ILE A 274 21.07 -11.68 9.77
N TRP A 275 22.21 -11.81 10.49
CA TRP A 275 22.89 -13.08 10.59
C TRP A 275 22.16 -14.00 11.57
N LEU A 276 21.55 -15.05 11.06
CA LEU A 276 20.97 -16.12 11.84
C LEU A 276 21.61 -17.44 11.40
N GLU A 277 22.57 -17.97 12.17
CA GLU A 277 23.30 -19.19 11.84
C GLU A 277 22.39 -20.40 11.56
N VAL A 278 21.22 -20.45 12.22
CA VAL A 278 20.26 -21.57 12.11
C VAL A 278 19.47 -21.52 10.79
N LEU A 279 19.24 -20.32 10.23
CA LEU A 279 18.36 -20.11 9.07
C LEU A 279 19.13 -19.84 7.76
N GLY A 280 20.46 -19.77 7.82
CA GLY A 280 21.31 -19.56 6.66
C GLY A 280 21.60 -18.08 6.34
N GLN A 281 22.07 -17.83 5.13
CA GLN A 281 22.42 -16.50 4.63
C GLN A 281 21.20 -15.83 3.96
N GLN A 282 21.27 -14.53 3.71
CA GLN A 282 20.26 -13.75 2.98
C GLN A 282 18.89 -13.69 3.68
N ILE A 283 18.88 -13.64 5.00
CA ILE A 283 17.67 -13.40 5.80
C ILE A 283 17.63 -11.93 6.19
N PHE A 284 16.50 -11.32 5.95
CA PHE A 284 16.28 -9.91 6.19
C PHE A 284 15.12 -9.72 7.16
N LEU A 285 15.22 -8.68 7.99
CA LEU A 285 14.15 -8.22 8.87
C LEU A 285 13.73 -6.82 8.45
N ASN A 286 12.45 -6.65 8.15
CA ASN A 286 11.85 -5.34 8.02
C ASN A 286 10.91 -5.11 9.20
N PHE A 287 11.35 -4.27 10.14
CA PHE A 287 10.53 -3.82 11.26
C PHE A 287 9.92 -2.45 10.93
N THR A 288 8.62 -2.34 11.05
CA THR A 288 7.90 -1.08 10.90
C THR A 288 7.07 -0.82 12.15
N ALA A 289 7.26 0.34 12.75
CA ALA A 289 6.43 0.82 13.84
C ALA A 289 5.69 2.07 13.38
N SER A 290 4.38 2.13 13.53
CA SER A 290 3.60 3.32 13.26
C SER A 290 2.73 3.71 14.45
N SER A 291 2.60 5.01 14.63
CA SER A 291 1.71 5.65 15.60
C SER A 291 0.83 6.62 14.83
N GLU A 292 -0.47 6.41 14.86
CA GLU A 292 -1.45 7.30 14.23
C GLU A 292 -2.42 7.81 15.29
N THR A 293 -2.52 9.13 15.39
CA THR A 293 -3.50 9.81 16.24
C THR A 293 -4.53 10.44 15.33
N PHE A 294 -5.79 10.10 15.53
CA PHE A 294 -6.91 10.63 14.77
C PHE A 294 -7.90 11.34 15.69
N PHE A 295 -8.43 12.45 15.21
CA PHE A 295 -9.49 13.20 15.87
C PHE A 295 -10.55 13.61 14.86
N ASP A 296 -11.83 13.46 15.22
CA ASP A 296 -12.96 13.93 14.44
C ASP A 296 -14.02 14.58 15.34
N GLY A 297 -14.30 15.84 15.08
CA GLY A 297 -15.43 16.58 15.68
C GLY A 297 -16.54 16.74 14.66
N ARG A 298 -17.67 16.09 14.88
CA ARG A 298 -18.71 15.92 13.88
C ARG A 298 -20.11 16.21 14.40
N ARG A 299 -21.01 16.54 13.50
CA ARG A 299 -22.45 16.51 13.72
C ARG A 299 -23.08 15.52 12.77
N VAL A 300 -23.71 14.48 13.32
CA VAL A 300 -24.51 13.49 12.60
C VAL A 300 -25.99 13.65 12.93
N PRO A 301 -26.92 13.15 12.12
CA PRO A 301 -28.34 13.23 12.43
C PRO A 301 -28.70 12.21 13.52
N SER A 302 -29.73 12.53 14.30
CA SER A 302 -30.28 11.56 15.24
C SER A 302 -31.10 10.48 14.54
N PRO A 303 -31.09 9.23 15.07
CA PRO A 303 -31.86 8.14 14.50
C PRO A 303 -33.35 8.43 14.40
N SER A 304 -33.95 8.15 13.24
CA SER A 304 -35.39 8.43 12.97
C SER A 304 -36.33 7.65 13.87
N GLY A 305 -35.95 6.46 14.32
CA GLY A 305 -36.75 5.65 15.25
C GLY A 305 -36.96 6.31 16.61
N MET A 306 -36.27 7.40 16.93
CA MET A 306 -36.46 8.16 18.16
C MET A 306 -37.65 9.10 18.09
N SER A 307 -37.95 9.67 16.92
CA SER A 307 -39.09 10.56 16.69
C SER A 307 -39.54 10.49 15.21
N PRO A 308 -40.21 9.42 14.81
CA PRO A 308 -40.59 9.22 13.40
C PRO A 308 -41.63 10.25 12.90
N ALA A 309 -42.43 10.85 13.84
CA ALA A 309 -43.41 11.83 13.47
C ALA A 309 -42.85 13.23 13.23
N GLU A 310 -41.67 13.53 13.73
CA GLU A 310 -41.01 14.84 13.60
C GLU A 310 -39.52 14.63 13.34
N PRO A 311 -39.10 14.34 12.10
CA PRO A 311 -37.70 14.23 11.74
C PRO A 311 -36.93 15.50 12.15
N GLY A 312 -35.85 15.32 12.93
CA GLY A 312 -35.09 16.45 13.46
C GLY A 312 -35.53 16.99 14.82
N SER A 313 -36.62 16.48 15.42
CA SER A 313 -36.96 16.75 16.83
C SER A 313 -36.10 16.01 17.85
N SER A 314 -35.00 15.54 17.41
CA SER A 314 -34.01 14.69 18.07
C SER A 314 -33.40 15.25 19.34
N SER A 315 -33.57 16.54 19.62
CA SER A 315 -33.10 17.13 20.87
C SER A 315 -33.81 16.61 22.11
N PHE A 316 -34.82 15.72 21.98
CA PHE A 316 -35.46 15.06 23.11
C PHE A 316 -34.51 14.09 23.85
N PHE A 317 -33.69 13.33 23.13
CA PHE A 317 -32.69 12.40 23.72
C PHE A 317 -31.28 12.99 23.73
N GLY A 318 -31.07 14.13 23.12
CA GLY A 318 -29.78 14.79 23.00
C GLY A 318 -29.58 15.51 21.68
N ARG A 319 -28.32 15.69 21.31
CA ARG A 319 -27.87 16.39 20.11
C ARG A 319 -26.90 15.54 19.35
N GLY A 320 -26.88 15.68 18.02
CA GLY A 320 -26.01 14.91 17.13
C GLY A 320 -24.53 15.31 17.11
N GLU A 321 -24.07 16.19 18.01
CA GLU A 321 -22.66 16.53 18.12
C GLU A 321 -21.89 15.40 18.79
N GLN A 322 -20.78 15.00 18.14
CA GLN A 322 -19.91 13.93 18.61
C GLN A 322 -18.44 14.36 18.51
N ALA A 323 -17.61 13.83 19.38
CA ALA A 323 -16.16 13.93 19.30
C ALA A 323 -15.56 12.52 19.40
N PHE A 324 -14.81 12.15 18.40
CA PHE A 324 -14.10 10.89 18.33
C PHE A 324 -12.61 11.12 18.39
N PHE A 325 -11.92 10.29 19.14
CA PHE A 325 -10.46 10.26 19.24
C PHE A 325 -10.00 8.80 19.16
N ASP A 326 -9.00 8.54 18.33
CA ASP A 326 -8.33 7.25 18.26
C ASP A 326 -6.81 7.42 18.24
N GLN A 327 -6.14 6.54 18.97
CA GLN A 327 -4.69 6.39 18.97
C GLN A 327 -4.37 4.95 18.62
N THR A 328 -3.85 4.76 17.42
CA THR A 328 -3.44 3.45 16.93
C THR A 328 -1.92 3.30 16.98
N LEU A 329 -1.44 2.17 17.50
CA LEU A 329 -0.05 1.75 17.49
C LEU A 329 0.06 0.40 16.77
N ARG A 330 0.76 0.38 15.62
CA ARG A 330 0.95 -0.82 14.80
C ARG A 330 2.43 -1.18 14.71
N PHE A 331 2.77 -2.44 14.96
CA PHE A 331 4.12 -2.97 14.90
C PHE A 331 4.16 -4.13 13.92
N SER A 332 4.94 -4.03 12.85
CA SER A 332 5.07 -5.08 11.85
C SER A 332 6.48 -5.64 11.84
N PHE A 333 6.58 -6.94 12.01
CA PHE A 333 7.81 -7.72 11.92
C PHE A 333 7.72 -8.60 10.68
N ASP A 334 8.52 -8.30 9.68
CA ASP A 334 8.55 -9.00 8.38
C ASP A 334 9.93 -9.64 8.19
N LEU A 335 10.01 -10.95 8.42
CA LEU A 335 11.21 -11.76 8.24
C LEU A 335 11.11 -12.50 6.92
N PHE A 336 12.10 -12.33 6.03
CA PHE A 336 12.09 -12.98 4.73
C PHE A 336 13.47 -13.42 4.26
N HIS A 337 13.48 -14.38 3.35
CA HIS A 337 14.67 -14.91 2.70
C HIS A 337 14.62 -14.64 1.19
N GLY A 338 15.78 -14.36 0.62
CA GLY A 338 15.95 -14.17 -0.82
C GLY A 338 16.25 -12.73 -1.21
N ASP A 339 16.53 -12.53 -2.49
CA ASP A 339 16.85 -11.22 -3.06
C ASP A 339 15.58 -10.48 -3.54
N ALA A 340 14.85 -9.89 -2.58
CA ALA A 340 13.59 -9.19 -2.85
C ALA A 340 13.71 -7.94 -3.72
N SER A 341 14.91 -7.55 -4.14
CA SER A 341 15.09 -6.38 -5.02
C SER A 341 14.79 -6.68 -6.48
N PHE A 342 14.90 -7.95 -6.90
CA PHE A 342 14.81 -8.34 -8.30
C PHE A 342 13.80 -9.45 -8.56
N LYS A 343 13.46 -10.23 -7.54
CA LYS A 343 12.52 -11.35 -7.65
C LYS A 343 11.71 -11.51 -6.36
N PRO A 344 10.58 -12.22 -6.39
CA PRO A 344 9.81 -12.52 -5.20
C PRO A 344 10.66 -13.25 -4.15
N VAL A 345 10.34 -13.01 -2.87
CA VAL A 345 11.00 -13.67 -1.75
C VAL A 345 10.82 -15.19 -1.84
N ASP A 346 11.82 -15.95 -1.41
CA ASP A 346 11.71 -17.41 -1.37
C ASP A 346 10.74 -17.86 -0.28
N TRP A 347 10.80 -17.21 0.89
CA TRP A 347 9.80 -17.35 1.95
C TRP A 347 9.74 -16.07 2.80
N ARG A 348 8.62 -15.87 3.46
CA ARG A 348 8.36 -14.72 4.34
C ARG A 348 7.50 -15.15 5.53
N ILE A 349 7.77 -14.60 6.69
CA ILE A 349 6.94 -14.68 7.89
C ILE A 349 6.67 -13.25 8.34
N ARG A 350 5.39 -12.87 8.44
CA ARG A 350 5.01 -11.55 8.93
C ARG A 350 4.09 -11.67 10.12
N ILE A 351 4.32 -10.83 11.13
CA ILE A 351 3.47 -10.70 12.32
C ILE A 351 3.27 -9.21 12.60
N THR A 352 2.01 -8.79 12.67
CA THR A 352 1.65 -7.38 12.85
C THR A 352 0.58 -7.24 13.95
N PRO A 353 0.98 -7.13 15.24
CA PRO A 353 0.08 -6.68 16.29
C PRO A 353 -0.26 -5.19 16.16
N GLU A 354 -1.47 -4.84 16.56
CA GLU A 354 -1.99 -3.47 16.53
C GLU A 354 -2.83 -3.20 17.77
N LEU A 355 -2.56 -2.06 18.43
CA LEU A 355 -3.27 -1.56 19.60
C LEU A 355 -4.05 -0.30 19.22
N SER A 356 -5.36 -0.29 19.44
CA SER A 356 -6.20 0.92 19.40
C SER A 356 -6.59 1.33 20.81
N LEU A 357 -6.57 2.64 21.05
CA LEU A 357 -7.10 3.30 22.24
C LEU A 357 -8.05 4.39 21.73
N ASN A 358 -9.35 4.21 21.90
CA ASN A 358 -10.32 5.13 21.34
C ASN A 358 -11.29 5.67 22.38
N ASN A 359 -11.78 6.88 22.12
CA ASN A 359 -12.79 7.53 22.94
C ASN A 359 -13.84 8.18 22.04
N LEU A 360 -15.11 7.89 22.34
CA LEU A 360 -16.26 8.53 21.71
C LEU A 360 -17.06 9.30 22.77
N ASP A 361 -17.16 10.61 22.61
CA ASP A 361 -18.00 11.51 23.39
C ASP A 361 -19.16 11.98 22.52
N VAL A 362 -20.37 11.61 22.88
CA VAL A 362 -21.61 11.98 22.18
C VAL A 362 -22.51 12.82 23.07
N ARG A 363 -23.46 13.51 22.47
CA ARG A 363 -24.42 14.36 23.17
C ARG A 363 -25.84 13.79 23.17
N GLU A 364 -25.95 12.49 22.91
CA GLU A 364 -27.21 11.78 22.77
C GLU A 364 -27.14 10.43 23.50
N LEU A 365 -28.21 10.08 24.22
CA LEU A 365 -28.35 8.80 24.90
C LEU A 365 -28.69 7.68 23.90
N GLY A 366 -28.26 6.44 24.20
CA GLY A 366 -28.55 5.29 23.35
C GLY A 366 -27.63 5.14 22.14
N ILE A 367 -26.58 5.98 22.01
CA ILE A 367 -25.59 5.88 20.93
C ILE A 367 -24.42 4.98 21.32
N VAL A 368 -23.84 5.17 22.50
CA VAL A 368 -22.69 4.37 22.97
C VAL A 368 -23.11 2.99 23.51
N SER A 369 -24.37 2.85 23.92
CA SER A 369 -24.94 1.57 24.37
C SER A 369 -26.47 1.64 24.28
N PRO A 370 -27.17 0.53 24.02
CA PRO A 370 -28.62 0.47 24.13
C PRO A 370 -29.10 0.70 25.57
N ASN A 371 -28.25 0.48 26.55
CA ASN A 371 -28.52 0.84 27.95
C ASN A 371 -28.22 2.32 28.19
N VAL A 372 -29.23 3.17 28.18
CA VAL A 372 -29.12 4.62 28.39
C VAL A 372 -28.42 5.01 29.71
N LEU A 373 -28.35 4.12 30.69
CA LEU A 373 -27.64 4.35 31.96
C LEU A 373 -26.10 4.29 31.78
N ALA A 374 -25.62 3.75 30.66
CA ALA A 374 -24.19 3.78 30.31
C ALA A 374 -23.70 5.19 30.02
N GLY A 375 -24.62 6.15 29.80
CA GLY A 375 -24.28 7.55 29.57
C GLY A 375 -23.96 7.86 28.09
N THR A 376 -23.07 8.81 27.88
CA THR A 376 -22.78 9.40 26.55
C THR A 376 -21.30 9.40 26.20
N ASN A 377 -20.46 8.75 26.99
CA ASN A 377 -19.03 8.64 26.74
C ASN A 377 -18.62 7.17 26.79
N ARG A 378 -17.78 6.78 25.83
CA ARG A 378 -17.20 5.44 25.76
C ARG A 378 -15.70 5.56 25.55
N PHE A 379 -14.93 4.89 26.39
CA PHE A 379 -13.53 4.58 26.16
C PHE A 379 -13.39 3.09 25.91
N ASP A 380 -12.57 2.74 24.93
CA ASP A 380 -12.26 1.35 24.59
C ASP A 380 -10.78 1.18 24.29
N ASP A 381 -10.23 0.02 24.59
CA ASP A 381 -8.89 -0.39 24.24
C ASP A 381 -8.90 -1.83 23.74
N HIS A 382 -8.22 -2.06 22.59
CA HIS A 382 -8.14 -3.39 22.02
C HIS A 382 -6.78 -3.65 21.39
N LEU A 383 -6.23 -4.86 21.64
CA LEU A 383 -5.05 -5.37 20.97
C LEU A 383 -5.44 -6.47 19.99
N GLY A 384 -5.35 -6.19 18.72
CA GLY A 384 -5.62 -7.12 17.63
C GLY A 384 -4.34 -7.65 16.97
N LEU A 385 -4.47 -8.79 16.28
CA LEU A 385 -3.44 -9.34 15.39
C LEU A 385 -3.93 -9.17 13.95
N GLN A 386 -3.39 -8.17 13.26
CA GLN A 386 -3.88 -7.79 11.94
C GLN A 386 -3.21 -8.58 10.82
N GLU A 387 -1.94 -8.94 10.99
CA GLU A 387 -1.29 -9.87 10.07
C GLU A 387 -0.51 -10.92 10.86
N ALA A 388 -0.63 -12.18 10.45
CA ALA A 388 0.18 -13.29 10.95
C ALA A 388 0.18 -14.40 9.88
N PHE A 389 1.15 -14.38 8.97
CA PHE A 389 1.17 -15.31 7.86
C PHE A 389 2.56 -15.82 7.52
N VAL A 390 2.56 -16.95 6.84
CA VAL A 390 3.71 -17.51 6.15
C VAL A 390 3.44 -17.49 4.66
N GLU A 391 4.43 -17.06 3.90
CA GLU A 391 4.44 -17.08 2.43
C GLU A 391 5.62 -17.90 1.93
N VAL A 392 5.41 -18.68 0.89
CA VAL A 392 6.45 -19.48 0.25
C VAL A 392 6.28 -19.39 -1.25
N LYS A 393 7.36 -19.07 -1.94
CA LYS A 393 7.43 -19.18 -3.40
C LYS A 393 7.50 -20.67 -3.77
N LEU A 394 6.52 -21.12 -4.53
CA LEU A 394 6.43 -22.53 -4.90
C LEU A 394 7.32 -22.85 -6.10
N HIS A 395 7.34 -21.98 -7.09
CA HIS A 395 8.13 -22.20 -8.31
C HIS A 395 8.33 -20.89 -9.09
N ASP A 396 9.48 -20.78 -9.77
CA ASP A 396 9.72 -19.81 -10.84
C ASP A 396 9.20 -20.43 -12.15
N LEU A 397 8.29 -19.74 -12.84
CA LEU A 397 7.61 -20.27 -14.01
C LEU A 397 8.32 -19.94 -15.33
N SER A 398 9.17 -18.90 -15.33
CA SER A 398 9.99 -18.51 -16.47
C SER A 398 11.27 -17.80 -16.03
N ASP A 399 12.20 -17.62 -16.99
CA ASP A 399 13.41 -16.83 -16.80
C ASP A 399 13.15 -15.32 -16.71
N SER A 400 11.91 -14.88 -16.95
CA SER A 400 11.46 -13.49 -16.86
C SER A 400 10.82 -13.14 -15.53
N TYR A 401 11.12 -13.89 -14.47
CA TYR A 401 10.63 -13.71 -13.10
C TYR A 401 9.14 -14.04 -12.89
N ASP A 402 8.47 -14.69 -13.85
CA ASP A 402 7.14 -15.23 -13.62
C ASP A 402 7.20 -16.29 -12.51
N PHE A 403 6.25 -16.23 -11.58
CA PHE A 403 6.28 -17.09 -10.41
C PHE A 403 4.89 -17.53 -9.94
N ILE A 404 4.88 -18.51 -9.04
CA ILE A 404 3.73 -18.89 -8.24
C ILE A 404 4.13 -18.96 -6.76
N SER A 405 3.36 -18.31 -5.91
CA SER A 405 3.52 -18.29 -4.45
C SER A 405 2.26 -18.72 -3.75
N ALA A 406 2.42 -19.25 -2.55
CA ALA A 406 1.32 -19.54 -1.63
C ALA A 406 1.52 -18.80 -0.31
N ARG A 407 0.42 -18.29 0.26
CA ARG A 407 0.41 -17.60 1.56
C ARG A 407 -0.71 -18.17 2.42
N ALA A 408 -0.42 -18.40 3.71
CA ALA A 408 -1.36 -18.93 4.68
C ALA A 408 -1.29 -18.14 6.00
N GLY A 409 -2.43 -17.77 6.55
CA GLY A 409 -2.54 -17.02 7.81
C GLY A 409 -3.40 -15.77 7.68
N ILE A 410 -3.37 -14.92 8.71
CA ILE A 410 -4.07 -13.63 8.73
C ILE A 410 -3.30 -12.68 7.81
N GLN A 411 -3.96 -12.19 6.77
CA GLN A 411 -3.33 -11.40 5.72
C GLN A 411 -4.27 -10.34 5.18
N GLN A 412 -3.72 -9.18 4.87
CA GLN A 412 -4.46 -8.14 4.16
C GLN A 412 -4.73 -8.58 2.73
N PHE A 413 -5.95 -8.30 2.28
CA PHE A 413 -6.35 -8.51 0.91
C PHE A 413 -7.26 -7.38 0.42
N ASN A 414 -7.02 -6.94 -0.80
CA ASN A 414 -7.88 -6.01 -1.53
C ASN A 414 -8.33 -6.72 -2.81
N ALA A 415 -9.65 -6.82 -3.02
CA ALA A 415 -10.22 -7.56 -4.11
C ALA A 415 -10.12 -6.86 -5.46
N ASP A 416 -9.99 -5.52 -5.47
CA ASP A 416 -10.03 -4.72 -6.69
C ASP A 416 -9.26 -3.39 -6.57
N PHE A 417 -9.09 -2.67 -7.69
CA PHE A 417 -8.30 -1.42 -7.75
C PHE A 417 -8.72 -0.32 -6.77
N ARG A 418 -9.97 -0.30 -6.35
CA ARG A 418 -10.54 0.80 -5.58
C ARG A 418 -11.15 0.38 -4.23
N GLY A 419 -11.24 -0.92 -3.96
CA GLY A 419 -11.81 -1.45 -2.73
C GLY A 419 -13.34 -1.45 -2.69
N PHE A 420 -14.01 -1.65 -3.83
CA PHE A 420 -15.47 -1.66 -3.89
C PHE A 420 -16.13 -2.92 -3.35
N LEU A 421 -15.42 -4.07 -3.36
CA LEU A 421 -16.02 -5.34 -2.97
C LEU A 421 -15.56 -5.84 -1.62
N PHE A 422 -14.22 -5.89 -1.42
CA PHE A 422 -13.64 -6.47 -0.21
C PHE A 422 -12.24 -5.92 0.05
N VAL A 423 -12.03 -5.36 1.23
CA VAL A 423 -10.72 -4.89 1.74
C VAL A 423 -10.65 -5.17 3.22
N ASP A 424 -9.90 -6.19 3.64
CA ASP A 424 -9.76 -6.51 5.06
C ASP A 424 -8.52 -7.38 5.33
N GLU A 425 -8.15 -7.56 6.61
CA GLU A 425 -7.18 -8.51 7.12
C GLU A 425 -7.88 -9.72 7.74
N GLN A 426 -7.88 -10.85 7.01
CA GLN A 426 -8.56 -12.07 7.44
C GLN A 426 -7.66 -13.31 7.32
N PRO A 427 -7.85 -14.33 8.17
CA PRO A 427 -7.15 -15.60 8.02
C PRO A 427 -7.62 -16.35 6.78
N GLY A 428 -6.66 -16.82 6.00
CA GLY A 428 -6.96 -17.52 4.75
C GLY A 428 -5.76 -18.17 4.10
N LEU A 429 -6.05 -18.77 2.96
CA LEU A 429 -5.10 -19.32 2.03
C LEU A 429 -5.14 -18.49 0.74
N ARG A 430 -3.98 -18.15 0.19
CA ARG A 430 -3.85 -17.41 -1.06
C ARG A 430 -2.81 -18.09 -1.95
N ILE A 431 -3.14 -18.31 -3.20
CA ILE A 431 -2.21 -18.66 -4.28
C ILE A 431 -2.20 -17.48 -5.24
N PHE A 432 -1.02 -17.00 -5.59
CA PHE A 432 -0.86 -15.83 -6.43
C PHE A 432 0.45 -15.87 -7.21
N GLY A 433 0.53 -15.06 -8.22
CA GLY A 433 1.72 -14.93 -9.04
C GLY A 433 1.47 -14.09 -10.27
N ASP A 434 2.44 -14.12 -11.15
CA ASP A 434 2.40 -13.46 -12.45
C ASP A 434 2.79 -14.41 -13.59
N LEU A 435 2.44 -14.01 -14.79
CA LEU A 435 2.72 -14.73 -16.04
C LEU A 435 3.02 -13.74 -17.16
N LYS A 436 3.79 -14.19 -18.15
CA LYS A 436 4.17 -13.43 -19.35
C LYS A 436 4.89 -12.12 -19.06
N SER A 437 5.89 -12.20 -18.18
CA SER A 437 6.69 -11.05 -17.75
C SER A 437 5.80 -9.95 -17.16
N ASP A 438 5.04 -10.30 -16.12
CA ASP A 438 4.17 -9.42 -15.35
C ASP A 438 2.99 -8.81 -16.13
N ARG A 439 2.61 -9.42 -17.27
CA ARG A 439 1.42 -8.98 -18.03
C ARG A 439 0.11 -9.54 -17.52
N ILE A 440 0.18 -10.65 -16.82
CA ILE A 440 -0.97 -11.32 -16.21
C ILE A 440 -0.65 -11.56 -14.76
N GLU A 441 -1.32 -10.87 -13.85
CA GLU A 441 -1.27 -11.14 -12.42
C GLU A 441 -2.54 -11.88 -12.00
N TYR A 442 -2.43 -12.82 -11.07
CA TYR A 442 -3.59 -13.58 -10.61
C TYR A 442 -3.55 -13.86 -9.11
N ASN A 443 -4.75 -13.97 -8.54
CA ASN A 443 -4.96 -14.41 -7.17
C ASN A 443 -6.11 -15.42 -7.12
N ALA A 444 -5.97 -16.43 -6.26
CA ALA A 444 -7.03 -17.31 -5.83
C ALA A 444 -6.97 -17.42 -4.30
N THR A 445 -8.04 -17.08 -3.62
CA THR A 445 -8.07 -16.96 -2.16
C THR A 445 -9.26 -17.67 -1.53
N TYR A 446 -9.06 -18.14 -0.32
CA TYR A 446 -10.11 -18.61 0.58
C TYR A 446 -9.89 -17.97 1.94
N PHE A 447 -10.89 -17.26 2.46
CA PHE A 447 -10.87 -16.63 3.77
C PHE A 447 -11.94 -17.23 4.68
N GLN A 448 -11.58 -17.43 5.94
CA GLN A 448 -12.48 -17.74 7.04
C GLN A 448 -12.47 -16.56 8.00
N PHE A 449 -13.55 -15.80 8.09
CA PHE A 449 -13.57 -14.54 8.81
C PHE A 449 -13.45 -14.72 10.33
N LEU A 450 -12.79 -13.76 10.95
CA LEU A 450 -12.81 -13.48 12.39
C LEU A 450 -13.86 -12.40 12.70
N GLU A 451 -14.36 -12.41 13.93
CA GLU A 451 -15.10 -11.27 14.44
C GLU A 451 -14.16 -10.10 14.67
N LYS A 452 -14.68 -8.90 14.56
CA LYS A 452 -13.95 -7.67 14.85
C LYS A 452 -14.31 -7.15 16.25
N ASN A 453 -13.42 -6.37 16.84
CA ASN A 453 -13.78 -5.54 17.98
C ASN A 453 -14.59 -4.34 17.47
N THR A 454 -15.74 -4.13 18.02
CA THR A 454 -16.75 -3.15 17.57
C THR A 454 -16.22 -1.73 17.43
N ASN A 455 -15.32 -1.33 18.32
CA ASN A 455 -14.94 0.07 18.47
C ASN A 455 -13.63 0.43 17.78
N SER A 456 -12.84 -0.57 17.41
CA SER A 456 -11.55 -0.39 16.71
C SER A 456 -11.50 -1.04 15.34
N GLY A 457 -12.43 -1.93 15.00
CA GLY A 457 -12.39 -2.74 13.78
C GLY A 457 -11.24 -3.75 13.70
N LEU A 458 -10.46 -3.90 14.80
CA LEU A 458 -9.34 -4.83 14.84
C LEU A 458 -9.83 -6.27 15.02
N ASN A 459 -9.04 -7.21 14.49
CA ASN A 459 -9.34 -8.62 14.61
C ASN A 459 -9.40 -9.07 16.08
N THR A 460 -10.45 -9.84 16.40
CA THR A 460 -10.47 -10.70 17.59
C THR A 460 -10.02 -12.12 17.21
N PHE A 461 -9.89 -13.04 18.19
CA PHE A 461 -9.63 -14.46 17.90
C PHE A 461 -10.90 -15.30 17.77
N ASN A 462 -12.07 -14.67 17.84
CA ASN A 462 -13.35 -15.34 17.69
C ASN A 462 -13.64 -15.56 16.19
N ARG A 463 -14.13 -16.74 15.86
CA ARG A 463 -14.50 -17.06 14.48
C ARG A 463 -15.89 -16.49 14.17
N ARG A 464 -15.97 -15.72 13.10
CA ARG A 464 -17.20 -15.41 12.41
C ARG A 464 -17.52 -16.56 11.45
N HIS A 465 -18.78 -17.00 11.41
CA HIS A 465 -19.21 -18.11 10.53
C HIS A 465 -19.40 -17.65 9.07
N GLN A 466 -18.48 -16.82 8.57
CA GLN A 466 -18.46 -16.31 7.20
C GLN A 466 -17.22 -16.82 6.47
N GLN A 467 -17.42 -17.22 5.21
CA GLN A 467 -16.40 -17.74 4.31
C GLN A 467 -16.46 -17.00 2.98
N VAL A 468 -15.31 -16.62 2.46
CA VAL A 468 -15.19 -15.97 1.15
C VAL A 468 -14.17 -16.74 0.31
N VAL A 469 -14.59 -17.17 -0.88
CA VAL A 469 -13.71 -17.64 -1.93
C VAL A 469 -13.64 -16.54 -2.98
N LEU A 470 -12.45 -16.14 -3.39
CA LEU A 470 -12.28 -15.08 -4.36
C LEU A 470 -11.13 -15.39 -5.32
N GLY A 471 -11.33 -15.07 -6.59
CA GLY A 471 -10.29 -15.07 -7.61
C GLY A 471 -10.34 -13.78 -8.41
N ASN A 472 -9.18 -13.20 -8.68
CA ASN A 472 -9.05 -12.10 -9.62
C ASN A 472 -7.87 -12.28 -10.56
N VAL A 473 -7.99 -11.69 -11.75
CA VAL A 473 -6.95 -11.69 -12.78
C VAL A 473 -6.83 -10.29 -13.34
N TYR A 474 -5.60 -9.79 -13.35
CA TYR A 474 -5.23 -8.51 -13.96
C TYR A 474 -4.56 -8.76 -15.29
N LEU A 475 -5.00 -8.06 -16.34
CA LEU A 475 -4.48 -8.17 -17.69
C LEU A 475 -3.94 -6.80 -18.12
N GLN A 476 -2.63 -6.66 -18.13
CA GLN A 476 -1.98 -5.41 -18.56
C GLN A 476 -2.04 -5.24 -20.08
N ASP A 477 -2.17 -3.99 -20.54
CA ASP A 477 -2.28 -3.64 -21.96
C ASP A 477 -3.41 -4.38 -22.70
N PHE A 478 -4.57 -4.64 -22.03
CA PHE A 478 -5.60 -5.54 -22.52
C PHE A 478 -6.29 -5.05 -23.80
N PHE A 479 -6.76 -3.81 -23.83
CA PHE A 479 -7.38 -3.22 -25.05
C PHE A 479 -6.41 -2.30 -25.77
N PHE A 480 -5.59 -1.58 -25.02
CA PHE A 480 -4.60 -0.64 -25.54
C PHE A 480 -3.47 -0.47 -24.51
N PRO A 481 -2.26 -0.06 -24.96
CA PRO A 481 -1.13 0.16 -24.05
C PRO A 481 -1.45 1.16 -22.94
N GLY A 482 -1.16 0.78 -21.69
CA GLY A 482 -1.42 1.59 -20.51
C GLY A 482 -2.81 1.42 -19.90
N TYR A 483 -3.59 0.43 -20.35
CA TYR A 483 -4.85 0.03 -19.74
C TYR A 483 -4.76 -1.39 -19.17
N THR A 484 -5.05 -1.53 -17.87
CA THR A 484 -5.14 -2.81 -17.19
C THR A 484 -6.61 -3.14 -16.96
N ALA A 485 -7.07 -4.29 -17.45
CA ALA A 485 -8.36 -4.87 -17.11
C ALA A 485 -8.23 -5.81 -15.91
N GLU A 486 -9.22 -5.81 -15.06
CA GLU A 486 -9.37 -6.76 -13.96
C GLU A 486 -10.69 -7.49 -14.04
N PHE A 487 -10.67 -8.80 -13.85
CA PHE A 487 -11.85 -9.64 -13.71
C PHE A 487 -11.84 -10.29 -12.34
N VAL A 488 -12.96 -10.15 -11.62
CA VAL A 488 -13.15 -10.66 -10.26
C VAL A 488 -14.28 -11.64 -10.21
N GLY A 489 -14.08 -12.78 -9.55
CA GLY A 489 -15.14 -13.70 -9.16
C GLY A 489 -15.06 -13.94 -7.66
N ALA A 490 -16.15 -13.74 -6.93
CA ALA A 490 -16.19 -14.00 -5.49
C ALA A 490 -17.46 -14.76 -5.10
N TRP A 491 -17.35 -15.59 -4.07
CA TRP A 491 -18.45 -16.27 -3.42
C TRP A 491 -18.41 -16.00 -1.94
N ASN A 492 -19.42 -15.31 -1.44
CA ASN A 492 -19.62 -15.03 -0.02
C ASN A 492 -20.68 -15.96 0.57
N LYS A 493 -20.30 -16.69 1.60
CA LYS A 493 -21.18 -17.53 2.40
C LYS A 493 -21.11 -17.09 3.85
N ASP A 494 -22.18 -16.50 4.35
CA ASP A 494 -22.34 -16.09 5.75
C ASP A 494 -23.43 -16.97 6.39
N ASP A 495 -23.03 -17.85 7.30
CA ASP A 495 -23.91 -18.82 7.95
C ASP A 495 -24.76 -18.15 9.03
N PRO A 496 -25.97 -18.68 9.32
CA PRO A 496 -26.84 -18.12 10.34
C PRO A 496 -26.18 -18.02 11.72
N SER A 497 -26.12 -16.82 12.28
CA SER A 497 -25.59 -16.57 13.62
C SER A 497 -26.31 -15.40 14.29
N ALA A 498 -26.30 -15.37 15.60
CA ALA A 498 -26.73 -14.20 16.39
C ALA A 498 -25.49 -13.62 17.08
N HIS A 499 -25.29 -12.32 16.92
CA HIS A 499 -24.16 -11.61 17.51
C HIS A 499 -24.58 -10.26 18.07
N TYR A 500 -24.14 -9.99 19.29
CA TYR A 500 -24.22 -8.67 19.92
C TYR A 500 -22.83 -8.07 19.94
N ASP A 501 -22.73 -6.81 19.60
CA ASP A 501 -21.47 -6.07 19.64
C ASP A 501 -20.97 -5.84 21.08
N ASP A 502 -19.75 -5.37 21.23
CA ASP A 502 -19.13 -5.08 22.54
C ASP A 502 -19.90 -4.00 23.33
N ASN A 503 -20.68 -3.17 22.62
CA ASN A 503 -21.52 -2.12 23.20
C ASN A 503 -22.92 -2.62 23.63
N GLY A 504 -23.29 -3.84 23.24
CA GLY A 504 -24.54 -4.49 23.57
C GLY A 504 -25.65 -4.33 22.52
N PHE A 505 -25.38 -3.77 21.34
CA PHE A 505 -26.35 -3.77 20.24
C PHE A 505 -26.38 -5.12 19.53
N LEU A 506 -27.59 -5.55 19.12
CA LEU A 506 -27.72 -6.70 18.23
C LEU A 506 -27.28 -6.28 16.81
N VAL A 507 -26.21 -6.87 16.31
CA VAL A 507 -25.66 -6.53 14.99
C VAL A 507 -25.89 -7.62 13.94
N ARG A 508 -26.15 -8.85 14.40
CA ARG A 508 -26.46 -9.96 13.51
C ARG A 508 -27.50 -10.87 14.16
N PRO A 509 -28.70 -11.03 13.57
CA PRO A 509 -29.24 -10.30 12.42
C PRO A 509 -29.49 -8.82 12.72
N ALA A 510 -29.64 -8.00 11.67
CA ALA A 510 -30.03 -6.60 11.86
C ALA A 510 -31.36 -6.50 12.60
N PRO A 511 -31.48 -5.67 13.65
CA PRO A 511 -32.68 -5.59 14.51
C PRO A 511 -33.80 -4.77 13.87
N ILE A 512 -34.26 -5.23 12.70
CA ILE A 512 -35.35 -4.63 11.93
C ILE A 512 -36.52 -5.60 11.87
N GLY A 513 -37.72 -5.09 11.94
CA GLY A 513 -38.95 -5.91 11.89
C GLY A 513 -39.09 -6.84 13.11
N ASN A 514 -39.61 -8.03 12.89
CA ASN A 514 -39.93 -8.98 13.92
C ASN A 514 -38.83 -10.08 14.12
N VAL A 515 -37.57 -9.75 13.99
CA VAL A 515 -36.48 -10.74 14.12
C VAL A 515 -36.08 -11.03 15.56
N ILE A 516 -36.40 -10.13 16.52
CA ILE A 516 -36.07 -10.31 17.92
C ILE A 516 -37.09 -11.28 18.57
N ASN A 517 -36.59 -12.26 19.32
CA ASN A 517 -37.39 -13.28 20.03
C ASN A 517 -38.23 -14.19 19.10
N GLN A 518 -37.91 -14.33 17.84
CA GLN A 518 -38.61 -15.22 16.91
C GLN A 518 -37.82 -16.47 16.54
N GLY A 519 -36.53 -16.51 16.89
CA GLY A 519 -35.69 -17.67 16.65
C GLY A 519 -36.03 -18.85 17.60
N PRO A 520 -35.47 -20.03 17.30
CA PRO A 520 -35.59 -21.18 18.16
C PRO A 520 -35.11 -20.86 19.60
N GLY A 521 -35.98 -21.08 20.59
CA GLY A 521 -35.65 -20.76 21.98
C GLY A 521 -35.93 -19.32 22.42
N GLY A 522 -36.56 -18.48 21.57
CA GLY A 522 -36.98 -17.12 21.90
C GLY A 522 -35.89 -16.06 21.73
N GLY A 523 -34.81 -16.38 21.02
CA GLY A 523 -33.73 -15.45 20.65
C GLY A 523 -33.91 -14.82 19.25
N PRO A 524 -32.92 -14.08 18.78
CA PRO A 524 -32.93 -13.51 17.43
C PRO A 524 -33.07 -14.58 16.34
N LEU A 525 -33.83 -14.29 15.28
CA LEU A 525 -34.00 -15.18 14.12
C LEU A 525 -32.81 -15.02 13.17
N ALA A 526 -31.79 -15.81 13.38
CA ALA A 526 -30.60 -15.81 12.53
C ALA A 526 -30.88 -16.31 11.11
N HIS A 527 -30.22 -15.73 10.13
CA HIS A 527 -30.36 -16.09 8.71
C HIS A 527 -29.00 -16.20 8.03
N GLY A 528 -28.95 -16.86 6.88
CA GLY A 528 -27.72 -17.05 6.11
C GLY A 528 -27.78 -16.40 4.74
N ILE A 529 -26.65 -15.91 4.30
CA ILE A 529 -26.45 -15.25 3.00
C ILE A 529 -25.52 -16.09 2.15
N ARG A 530 -25.84 -16.25 0.88
CA ARG A 530 -25.02 -16.93 -0.12
C ARG A 530 -25.08 -16.15 -1.42
N VAL A 531 -24.02 -15.39 -1.73
CA VAL A 531 -23.99 -14.50 -2.89
C VAL A 531 -22.68 -14.64 -3.65
N GLY A 532 -22.81 -14.81 -4.97
CA GLY A 532 -21.72 -14.73 -5.92
C GLY A 532 -21.62 -13.33 -6.51
N TYR A 533 -20.42 -12.84 -6.67
CA TYR A 533 -20.10 -11.55 -7.29
C TYR A 533 -19.24 -11.80 -8.53
N PHE A 534 -19.55 -11.07 -9.58
CA PHE A 534 -18.77 -11.05 -10.82
C PHE A 534 -18.43 -9.62 -11.16
N GLY A 535 -17.15 -9.30 -11.24
CA GLY A 535 -16.62 -7.97 -11.48
C GLY A 535 -15.86 -7.87 -12.80
N TRP A 536 -16.02 -6.73 -13.47
CA TRP A 536 -15.14 -6.26 -14.52
C TRP A 536 -14.74 -4.83 -14.21
N LEU A 537 -13.45 -4.63 -14.03
CA LEU A 537 -12.86 -3.35 -13.67
C LEU A 537 -11.75 -3.00 -14.64
N GLY A 538 -11.35 -1.75 -14.63
CA GLY A 538 -10.23 -1.31 -15.42
C GLY A 538 -9.64 -0.01 -14.92
N SER A 539 -8.34 0.11 -15.09
CA SER A 539 -7.59 1.31 -14.76
C SER A 539 -6.54 1.58 -15.84
N GLY A 540 -6.43 2.81 -16.27
CA GLY A 540 -5.47 3.17 -17.30
C GLY A 540 -5.58 4.62 -17.74
N HIS A 541 -4.91 4.94 -18.85
CA HIS A 541 -4.93 6.29 -19.38
C HIS A 541 -5.02 6.30 -20.91
N ILE A 542 -5.73 7.28 -21.43
CA ILE A 542 -5.80 7.59 -22.85
C ILE A 542 -5.18 8.99 -23.01
N ARG A 543 -3.92 9.05 -23.47
CA ARG A 543 -3.11 10.28 -23.51
C ARG A 543 -2.97 10.88 -22.10
N ARG A 544 -3.66 12.00 -21.81
CA ARG A 544 -3.64 12.72 -20.51
C ARG A 544 -4.88 12.48 -19.66
N ILE A 545 -5.85 11.73 -20.14
CA ILE A 545 -7.07 11.40 -19.40
C ILE A 545 -6.84 10.05 -18.76
N ASN A 546 -6.89 10.01 -17.43
CA ASN A 546 -6.91 8.77 -16.69
C ASN A 546 -8.35 8.28 -16.58
N LEU A 547 -8.55 6.98 -16.75
CA LEU A 547 -9.83 6.30 -16.64
C LEU A 547 -9.72 5.21 -15.59
N THR A 548 -10.66 5.18 -14.66
CA THR A 548 -10.92 4.01 -13.81
C THR A 548 -12.40 3.69 -13.87
N HIS A 549 -12.73 2.42 -14.00
CA HIS A 549 -14.13 1.97 -13.98
C HIS A 549 -14.27 0.66 -13.22
N ALA A 550 -15.46 0.40 -12.71
CA ALA A 550 -15.83 -0.85 -12.07
C ALA A 550 -17.28 -1.19 -12.38
N PHE A 551 -17.56 -2.46 -12.58
CA PHE A 551 -18.89 -3.01 -12.66
C PHE A 551 -18.94 -4.32 -11.89
N TYR A 552 -19.94 -4.49 -11.03
CA TYR A 552 -20.19 -5.73 -10.31
C TYR A 552 -21.65 -6.18 -10.50
N GLN A 553 -21.83 -7.48 -10.66
CA GLN A 553 -23.11 -8.18 -10.59
C GLN A 553 -23.10 -9.10 -9.38
N ALA A 554 -24.08 -8.94 -8.49
CA ALA A 554 -24.34 -9.82 -7.35
C ALA A 554 -25.54 -10.73 -7.63
N ILE A 555 -25.39 -12.04 -7.40
CA ILE A 555 -26.45 -13.04 -7.62
C ILE A 555 -26.40 -14.05 -6.48
N GLY A 556 -27.56 -14.33 -5.85
CA GLY A 556 -27.58 -15.28 -4.73
C GLY A 556 -28.90 -15.36 -4.00
N GLU A 557 -28.82 -15.61 -2.72
CA GLU A 557 -29.98 -15.72 -1.84
C GLU A 557 -29.66 -15.28 -0.40
N ASP A 558 -30.67 -14.77 0.27
CA ASP A 558 -30.72 -14.58 1.71
C ASP A 558 -31.89 -15.42 2.25
N THR A 559 -31.62 -16.30 3.20
CA THR A 559 -32.60 -17.27 3.71
C THR A 559 -33.75 -16.63 4.46
N PHE A 560 -33.51 -15.45 5.04
CA PHE A 560 -34.56 -14.65 5.70
C PHE A 560 -34.09 -13.19 5.86
N ASN A 561 -34.42 -12.34 4.90
CA ASN A 561 -34.10 -10.92 5.03
C ASN A 561 -34.98 -10.22 6.08
N PRO A 562 -34.39 -9.51 7.07
CA PRO A 562 -35.15 -8.86 8.15
C PRO A 562 -36.17 -7.83 7.67
N ILE A 563 -35.87 -7.10 6.59
CA ILE A 563 -36.75 -6.10 6.01
C ILE A 563 -37.90 -6.77 5.24
N ALA A 564 -37.56 -7.70 4.34
CA ALA A 564 -38.56 -8.41 3.56
C ALA A 564 -39.42 -9.37 4.40
N GLY A 565 -38.95 -9.80 5.59
CA GLY A 565 -39.60 -10.77 6.45
C GLY A 565 -39.74 -12.17 5.81
N ARG A 566 -38.88 -12.50 4.87
CA ARG A 566 -38.88 -13.76 4.11
C ARG A 566 -37.57 -14.06 3.44
N ARG A 567 -37.43 -15.26 2.88
CA ARG A 567 -36.36 -15.60 1.94
C ARG A 567 -36.48 -14.73 0.69
N VAL A 568 -35.33 -14.21 0.22
CA VAL A 568 -35.21 -13.42 -1.00
C VAL A 568 -34.12 -13.98 -1.90
N THR A 569 -34.31 -13.81 -3.21
CA THR A 569 -33.27 -14.06 -4.22
C THR A 569 -32.60 -12.75 -4.57
N VAL A 570 -31.27 -12.73 -4.57
CA VAL A 570 -30.47 -11.54 -4.84
C VAL A 570 -30.15 -11.43 -6.31
N ASN A 571 -30.37 -10.25 -6.89
CA ASN A 571 -29.93 -9.88 -8.25
C ASN A 571 -29.72 -8.35 -8.28
N ALA A 572 -28.49 -7.92 -8.07
CA ALA A 572 -28.15 -6.53 -7.84
C ALA A 572 -26.88 -6.13 -8.58
N GLN A 573 -26.71 -4.83 -8.83
CA GLN A 573 -25.63 -4.30 -9.66
C GLN A 573 -25.00 -3.05 -9.05
N MET A 574 -23.68 -2.91 -9.34
CA MET A 574 -22.92 -1.71 -9.03
C MET A 574 -22.12 -1.27 -10.26
N ALA A 575 -22.01 0.03 -10.48
CA ALA A 575 -21.16 0.62 -11.50
C ALA A 575 -20.47 1.89 -10.97
N ALA A 576 -19.20 2.05 -11.31
CA ALA A 576 -18.42 3.25 -11.01
C ALA A 576 -17.55 3.64 -12.20
N VAL A 577 -17.40 4.93 -12.43
CA VAL A 577 -16.48 5.48 -13.43
C VAL A 577 -15.86 6.75 -12.89
N GLU A 578 -14.55 6.87 -13.00
CA GLU A 578 -13.80 8.10 -12.72
C GLU A 578 -12.93 8.46 -13.91
N LEU A 579 -13.03 9.71 -14.34
CA LEU A 579 -12.13 10.34 -15.30
C LEU A 579 -11.32 11.40 -14.58
N SER A 580 -10.01 11.41 -14.79
CA SER A 580 -9.18 12.49 -14.28
C SER A 580 -8.22 13.03 -15.35
N TYR A 581 -7.87 14.30 -15.19
CA TYR A 581 -6.99 15.01 -16.09
C TYR A 581 -5.94 15.77 -15.30
N ASP A 582 -4.67 15.44 -15.56
CA ASP A 582 -3.52 16.08 -14.92
C ASP A 582 -3.06 17.28 -15.72
N ARG A 583 -3.09 18.49 -15.10
CA ARG A 583 -2.57 19.71 -15.67
C ARG A 583 -1.67 20.43 -14.68
N ASP A 584 -0.37 20.38 -14.94
CA ASP A 584 0.67 20.94 -14.08
C ASP A 584 0.56 20.40 -12.62
N TRP A 585 0.25 21.25 -11.68
CA TRP A 585 0.11 20.94 -10.25
C TRP A 585 -1.33 20.64 -9.82
N ILE A 586 -2.29 20.53 -10.76
CA ILE A 586 -3.70 20.27 -10.48
C ILE A 586 -4.14 19.01 -11.24
N ARG A 587 -4.79 18.10 -10.51
CA ARG A 587 -5.57 16.99 -11.08
C ARG A 587 -7.05 17.29 -10.93
N TYR A 588 -7.77 17.38 -12.02
CA TYR A 588 -9.23 17.46 -12.04
C TYR A 588 -9.82 16.08 -12.12
N ARG A 589 -10.89 15.82 -11.36
CA ARG A 589 -11.60 14.54 -11.34
C ARG A 589 -13.09 14.75 -11.54
N VAL A 590 -13.73 13.84 -12.29
CA VAL A 590 -15.18 13.70 -12.39
C VAL A 590 -15.49 12.22 -12.27
N SER A 591 -16.42 11.88 -11.37
CA SER A 591 -16.76 10.47 -11.14
C SER A 591 -18.26 10.29 -10.99
N THR A 592 -18.71 9.07 -11.28
CA THR A 592 -20.08 8.62 -11.01
C THR A 592 -20.04 7.28 -10.32
N PHE A 593 -20.93 7.09 -9.35
CA PHE A 593 -21.10 5.83 -8.63
C PHE A 593 -22.58 5.48 -8.59
N TYR A 594 -22.91 4.25 -8.90
CA TYR A 594 -24.27 3.72 -8.90
C TYR A 594 -24.31 2.37 -8.22
N THR A 595 -25.27 2.20 -7.30
CA THR A 595 -25.73 0.89 -6.84
C THR A 595 -27.24 0.79 -7.00
N SER A 596 -27.70 -0.35 -7.51
CA SER A 596 -29.12 -0.62 -7.61
C SER A 596 -29.79 -0.65 -6.25
N GLY A 597 -31.02 -0.14 -6.15
CA GLY A 597 -31.89 -0.23 -4.99
C GLY A 597 -33.05 -1.20 -5.20
N ASP A 598 -33.72 -1.58 -4.11
CA ASP A 598 -34.87 -2.47 -4.14
C ASP A 598 -36.19 -1.69 -4.26
N ALA A 599 -36.88 -1.84 -5.39
CA ALA A 599 -38.16 -1.17 -5.63
C ALA A 599 -39.37 -1.85 -4.96
N ASN A 600 -39.22 -3.03 -4.36
CA ASN A 600 -40.29 -3.72 -3.66
C ASN A 600 -39.74 -4.58 -2.50
N PRO A 601 -39.48 -3.99 -1.35
CA PRO A 601 -38.86 -4.68 -0.22
C PRO A 601 -39.67 -5.84 0.34
N ARG A 602 -40.92 -6.02 -0.09
CA ARG A 602 -41.85 -7.07 0.41
C ARG A 602 -41.95 -8.28 -0.52
N ASP A 603 -41.42 -8.24 -1.71
CA ASP A 603 -41.44 -9.39 -2.63
C ASP A 603 -40.30 -10.39 -2.28
N GLY A 604 -40.18 -11.46 -3.01
CA GLY A 604 -39.16 -12.49 -2.78
C GLY A 604 -37.83 -12.19 -3.53
N ARG A 605 -37.58 -10.96 -3.95
CA ARG A 605 -36.40 -10.54 -4.72
C ARG A 605 -35.75 -9.35 -4.08
N ALA A 606 -34.44 -9.42 -3.84
CA ALA A 606 -33.63 -8.33 -3.35
C ALA A 606 -32.77 -7.77 -4.51
N ARG A 607 -32.90 -6.50 -4.78
CA ARG A 607 -32.27 -5.82 -5.92
C ARG A 607 -31.30 -4.70 -5.52
N GLY A 608 -31.20 -4.40 -4.24
CA GLY A 608 -30.22 -3.45 -3.71
C GLY A 608 -28.84 -4.08 -3.67
N PHE A 609 -27.85 -3.45 -4.30
CA PHE A 609 -26.48 -3.94 -4.24
C PHE A 609 -25.88 -3.68 -2.86
N ASP A 610 -25.15 -4.67 -2.36
CA ASP A 610 -24.30 -4.54 -1.17
C ASP A 610 -22.99 -5.33 -1.38
N SER A 611 -21.92 -4.86 -0.77
CA SER A 611 -20.57 -5.44 -0.85
C SER A 611 -20.36 -6.55 0.19
N ILE A 612 -19.18 -7.14 0.22
CA ILE A 612 -18.74 -8.02 1.32
C ILE A 612 -18.27 -7.16 2.48
N ASP A 613 -17.20 -6.39 2.26
CA ASP A 613 -16.63 -5.41 3.20
C ASP A 613 -15.83 -4.38 2.40
N ASP A 614 -16.49 -3.33 1.93
CA ASP A 614 -15.92 -2.32 1.05
C ASP A 614 -15.19 -1.21 1.84
N LEU A 615 -14.14 -0.67 1.22
CA LEU A 615 -13.46 0.55 1.67
C LEU A 615 -13.02 1.35 0.44
N PRO A 616 -13.97 1.98 -0.28
CA PRO A 616 -13.68 2.59 -1.56
C PRO A 616 -12.88 3.89 -1.43
N ASN A 617 -11.72 3.93 -2.08
CA ASN A 617 -11.02 5.19 -2.33
C ASN A 617 -11.59 5.85 -3.59
N PHE A 618 -12.75 6.50 -3.42
CA PHE A 618 -13.55 7.04 -4.52
C PHE A 618 -14.35 8.27 -4.04
N ALA A 619 -14.75 9.16 -4.96
CA ALA A 619 -15.65 10.29 -4.70
C ALA A 619 -15.22 11.19 -3.51
N GLY A 620 -13.92 11.41 -3.32
CA GLY A 620 -13.36 12.23 -2.25
C GLY A 620 -12.81 11.43 -1.06
N GLY A 621 -13.16 10.15 -0.92
CA GLY A 621 -12.67 9.30 0.16
C GLY A 621 -12.87 9.94 1.53
N ILE A 622 -11.82 10.03 2.33
CA ILE A 622 -11.86 10.61 3.70
C ILE A 622 -12.30 12.06 3.77
N PHE A 623 -12.24 12.82 2.66
CA PHE A 623 -12.69 14.22 2.61
C PHE A 623 -14.18 14.36 2.28
N SER A 624 -14.91 13.26 2.05
CA SER A 624 -16.36 13.22 1.90
C SER A 624 -17.02 12.97 3.26
N PHE A 625 -18.02 13.75 3.61
CA PHE A 625 -18.82 13.52 4.82
C PHE A 625 -19.58 12.18 4.71
N TRP A 626 -20.21 11.94 3.55
CA TRP A 626 -21.00 10.74 3.32
C TRP A 626 -20.17 9.44 3.41
N ASN A 627 -18.94 9.45 2.92
CA ASN A 627 -18.09 8.26 2.92
C ASN A 627 -17.41 8.00 4.27
N ARG A 628 -17.21 9.03 5.10
CA ARG A 628 -16.47 8.89 6.37
C ARG A 628 -17.37 8.69 7.57
N GLU A 629 -18.62 9.14 7.55
CA GLU A 629 -19.43 9.21 8.75
C GLU A 629 -20.47 8.10 8.83
N ASP A 630 -20.55 7.47 10.01
CA ASP A 630 -21.65 6.58 10.36
C ASP A 630 -22.94 7.38 10.53
N ILE A 631 -23.96 7.06 9.76
CA ILE A 631 -25.28 7.69 9.87
C ILE A 631 -26.30 6.66 10.32
N ARG A 632 -26.70 6.70 11.59
CA ARG A 632 -27.73 5.81 12.13
C ARG A 632 -29.12 6.16 11.58
N LEU A 633 -29.83 5.12 11.16
CA LEU A 633 -31.22 5.23 10.72
C LEU A 633 -32.21 4.96 11.87
N LEU A 634 -31.94 3.93 12.67
CA LEU A 634 -32.80 3.52 13.76
C LEU A 634 -32.05 3.50 15.10
N GLY A 635 -32.74 3.77 16.19
CA GLY A 635 -32.21 3.70 17.55
C GLY A 635 -31.75 2.29 17.97
N SER A 636 -32.16 1.26 17.24
CA SER A 636 -31.69 -0.12 17.40
C SER A 636 -30.24 -0.38 16.95
N GLY A 637 -29.59 0.61 16.32
CA GLY A 637 -28.23 0.47 15.79
C GLY A 637 -28.17 0.28 14.28
N VAL A 638 -29.30 0.13 13.58
CA VAL A 638 -29.32 0.05 12.12
C VAL A 638 -28.86 1.36 11.50
N GLN A 639 -27.94 1.27 10.55
CA GLN A 639 -27.29 2.43 9.93
C GLN A 639 -27.84 2.67 8.51
N LEU A 640 -27.96 3.92 8.12
CA LEU A 640 -28.19 4.29 6.73
C LEU A 640 -26.92 4.07 5.90
N THR A 641 -25.79 4.57 6.39
CA THR A 641 -24.47 4.32 5.82
C THR A 641 -23.45 4.11 6.95
N THR A 642 -22.37 3.40 6.65
CA THR A 642 -21.30 3.06 7.57
C THR A 642 -20.00 3.73 7.15
N ASP A 643 -19.11 3.98 8.11
CA ASP A 643 -17.78 4.54 7.85
C ASP A 643 -17.04 3.77 6.75
N GLY A 644 -16.45 4.52 5.83
CA GLY A 644 -15.70 3.97 4.69
C GLY A 644 -16.57 3.31 3.61
N SER A 645 -17.91 3.43 3.64
CA SER A 645 -18.80 2.92 2.59
C SER A 645 -19.58 4.03 1.89
N LEU A 646 -19.75 3.90 0.57
CA LEU A 646 -20.63 4.77 -0.20
C LEU A 646 -22.07 4.26 -0.25
N ILE A 647 -22.29 2.99 0.13
CA ILE A 647 -23.56 2.27 -0.06
C ILE A 647 -24.50 2.53 1.12
N PRO A 648 -25.72 3.02 0.91
CA PRO A 648 -26.74 3.09 1.97
C PRO A 648 -27.32 1.69 2.25
N SER A 649 -26.52 0.84 2.86
CA SER A 649 -26.76 -0.60 2.95
C SER A 649 -27.83 -1.02 3.95
N LEU A 650 -28.18 -0.16 4.91
CA LEU A 650 -29.07 -0.47 6.03
C LEU A 650 -28.58 -1.66 6.89
N ARG A 651 -27.27 -1.83 6.97
CA ARG A 651 -26.64 -2.79 7.90
C ARG A 651 -26.71 -2.25 9.32
N SER A 652 -26.54 -3.15 10.27
CA SER A 652 -26.37 -2.80 11.70
C SER A 652 -24.91 -2.48 12.06
N SER A 653 -23.97 -3.06 11.33
CA SER A 653 -22.53 -2.81 11.41
C SER A 653 -21.91 -3.23 10.08
N LYS A 654 -20.84 -2.58 9.65
CA LYS A 654 -20.11 -2.95 8.45
C LYS A 654 -19.33 -4.25 8.66
N GLU A 655 -18.56 -4.31 9.73
CA GLU A 655 -17.62 -5.39 10.01
C GLU A 655 -18.31 -6.59 10.67
N GLU A 656 -19.28 -6.37 11.57
CA GLU A 656 -19.93 -7.41 12.36
C GLU A 656 -21.32 -7.79 11.85
N GLY A 657 -21.98 -6.89 11.12
CA GLY A 657 -23.28 -7.12 10.47
C GLY A 657 -23.20 -7.95 9.20
N GLN A 658 -24.35 -8.35 8.66
CA GLN A 658 -24.46 -9.08 7.41
C GLN A 658 -24.75 -8.14 6.23
N SER A 659 -24.32 -8.52 5.02
CA SER A 659 -24.70 -7.81 3.80
C SER A 659 -26.21 -7.80 3.63
N ASN A 660 -26.77 -6.66 3.22
CA ASN A 660 -28.21 -6.49 3.06
C ASN A 660 -28.58 -6.01 1.65
N PHE A 661 -29.28 -6.83 0.90
CA PHE A 661 -29.66 -6.57 -0.49
C PHE A 661 -31.08 -5.99 -0.64
N VAL A 662 -31.76 -5.71 0.47
CA VAL A 662 -32.99 -4.93 0.52
C VAL A 662 -32.66 -3.54 1.05
N ASN A 663 -32.05 -2.73 0.19
CA ASN A 663 -31.56 -1.41 0.52
C ASN A 663 -31.93 -0.39 -0.56
N PRO A 664 -31.81 0.91 -0.30
CA PRO A 664 -32.23 1.95 -1.25
C PRO A 664 -31.29 2.12 -2.45
N GLY A 665 -30.05 1.62 -2.41
CA GLY A 665 -29.06 1.94 -3.42
C GLY A 665 -28.77 3.43 -3.53
N ILE A 666 -27.81 3.80 -4.36
CA ILE A 666 -27.38 5.20 -4.52
C ILE A 666 -26.99 5.53 -5.95
N PHE A 667 -27.24 6.77 -6.34
CA PHE A 667 -26.62 7.42 -7.48
C PHE A 667 -25.86 8.66 -7.00
N LEU A 668 -24.55 8.71 -7.30
CA LEU A 668 -23.65 9.77 -6.90
C LEU A 668 -22.94 10.33 -8.13
N VAL A 669 -22.85 11.66 -8.19
CA VAL A 669 -22.01 12.39 -9.15
C VAL A 669 -21.00 13.21 -8.36
N ASN A 670 -19.74 13.07 -8.72
CA ASN A 670 -18.61 13.73 -8.06
C ASN A 670 -17.87 14.68 -8.99
N ALA A 671 -17.40 15.78 -8.45
CA ALA A 671 -16.39 16.65 -9.04
C ALA A 671 -15.32 16.95 -7.99
N GLY A 672 -14.06 16.74 -8.33
CA GLY A 672 -12.95 16.93 -7.39
C GLY A 672 -11.73 17.56 -8.05
N ALA A 673 -10.85 18.10 -7.22
CA ALA A 673 -9.54 18.57 -7.64
C ALA A 673 -8.50 18.29 -6.55
N ASP A 674 -7.35 17.80 -6.97
CA ASP A 674 -6.17 17.60 -6.13
C ASP A 674 -5.11 18.61 -6.52
N PHE A 675 -4.45 19.21 -5.54
CA PHE A 675 -3.51 20.30 -5.71
C PHE A 675 -2.15 19.92 -5.15
N ASP A 676 -1.13 19.78 -5.97
CA ASP A 676 0.26 19.63 -5.53
C ASP A 676 0.87 21.02 -5.25
N ILE A 677 0.45 21.68 -4.15
CA ILE A 677 0.78 23.07 -3.81
C ILE A 677 2.29 23.24 -3.63
N THR A 678 2.93 22.29 -2.96
CA THR A 678 4.38 22.14 -2.87
C THR A 678 4.70 20.64 -2.83
N PRO A 679 5.96 20.22 -3.02
CA PRO A 679 6.34 18.81 -2.84
C PRO A 679 5.95 18.22 -1.48
N LYS A 680 5.80 19.07 -0.44
CA LYS A 680 5.44 18.68 0.94
C LYS A 680 3.95 18.81 1.25
N LEU A 681 3.21 19.60 0.48
CA LEU A 681 1.84 20.00 0.79
C LEU A 681 0.92 19.71 -0.39
N LYS A 682 -0.04 18.82 -0.18
CA LYS A 682 -1.14 18.55 -1.09
C LYS A 682 -2.44 19.13 -0.54
N GLY A 683 -3.26 19.68 -1.40
CA GLY A 683 -4.61 20.11 -1.11
C GLY A 683 -5.63 19.27 -1.84
N PHE A 684 -6.86 19.20 -1.32
CA PHE A 684 -7.97 18.46 -1.88
C PHE A 684 -9.24 19.29 -1.81
N ALA A 685 -10.05 19.24 -2.85
CA ALA A 685 -11.39 19.78 -2.87
C ALA A 685 -12.31 18.76 -3.53
N ASN A 686 -13.50 18.56 -2.95
CA ASN A 686 -14.43 17.53 -3.37
C ASN A 686 -15.87 18.04 -3.26
N PHE A 687 -16.70 17.64 -4.21
CA PHE A 687 -18.13 17.88 -4.25
C PHE A 687 -18.85 16.63 -4.72
N ASN A 688 -19.86 16.17 -3.97
CA ASN A 688 -20.73 15.06 -4.35
C ASN A 688 -22.19 15.52 -4.35
N TYR A 689 -22.91 15.17 -5.40
CA TYR A 689 -24.36 15.18 -5.43
C TYR A 689 -24.86 13.74 -5.20
N LEU A 690 -25.71 13.55 -4.19
CA LEU A 690 -26.14 12.24 -3.69
C LEU A 690 -27.65 12.08 -3.82
N ARG A 691 -28.06 10.89 -4.31
CA ARG A 691 -29.47 10.55 -4.49
C ARG A 691 -29.70 9.06 -4.25
N PHE A 692 -30.75 8.67 -3.53
CA PHE A 692 -31.22 7.29 -3.48
C PHE A 692 -31.69 6.81 -4.86
N ASP A 693 -31.37 5.58 -5.22
CA ASP A 693 -31.94 4.93 -6.42
C ASP A 693 -33.41 4.59 -6.17
N ARG A 694 -33.70 4.01 -5.01
CA ARG A 694 -35.04 3.63 -4.55
C ARG A 694 -35.27 4.07 -3.12
N THR A 695 -36.48 4.48 -2.78
CA THR A 695 -36.82 4.89 -1.42
C THR A 695 -37.75 3.94 -0.71
N GLU A 696 -38.31 2.95 -1.41
CA GLU A 696 -39.27 1.99 -0.90
C GLU A 696 -38.78 1.20 0.33
N PRO A 697 -37.49 0.78 0.44
CA PRO A 697 -36.99 0.16 1.68
C PRO A 697 -37.03 1.08 2.88
N LEU A 698 -36.72 2.37 2.69
CA LEU A 698 -36.76 3.38 3.76
C LEU A 698 -38.22 3.67 4.15
N GLU A 699 -39.11 3.87 3.20
CA GLU A 699 -40.53 4.08 3.44
C GLU A 699 -41.16 2.93 4.24
N TYR A 700 -40.75 1.69 3.89
CA TYR A 700 -41.23 0.50 4.60
C TYR A 700 -40.71 0.41 6.04
N ILE A 701 -39.41 0.66 6.26
CA ILE A 701 -38.83 0.56 7.60
C ILE A 701 -39.33 1.67 8.52
N LEU A 702 -39.43 2.89 7.99
CA LEU A 702 -39.79 4.09 8.78
C LEU A 702 -41.29 4.29 8.91
N PHE A 703 -42.11 3.52 8.17
CA PHE A 703 -43.55 3.72 8.07
C PHE A 703 -43.92 5.14 7.60
N GLU A 704 -43.13 5.69 6.71
CA GLU A 704 -43.25 7.06 6.20
C GLU A 704 -43.23 7.03 4.65
N SER A 705 -44.22 7.69 4.01
CA SER A 705 -44.31 7.75 2.55
C SER A 705 -45.06 9.03 2.15
N PRO A 706 -44.59 9.74 1.11
CA PRO A 706 -43.42 9.41 0.29
C PRO A 706 -42.11 9.99 0.84
N ILE A 707 -41.02 9.23 0.72
CA ILE A 707 -39.67 9.73 0.92
C ILE A 707 -39.07 10.14 -0.44
N ARG A 708 -38.61 11.37 -0.55
CA ARG A 708 -37.99 11.86 -1.79
C ARG A 708 -36.58 11.32 -2.00
N HIS A 709 -36.09 11.33 -3.24
CA HIS A 709 -34.84 10.65 -3.58
C HIS A 709 -33.56 11.44 -3.21
N THR A 710 -33.60 12.79 -3.14
CA THR A 710 -32.38 13.59 -2.97
C THR A 710 -31.82 13.48 -1.56
N ILE A 711 -30.63 12.88 -1.43
CA ILE A 711 -29.90 12.82 -0.15
C ILE A 711 -29.32 14.19 0.17
N GLY A 712 -28.60 14.80 -0.78
CA GLY A 712 -28.04 16.13 -0.60
C GLY A 712 -26.76 16.38 -1.38
N GLU A 713 -26.06 17.41 -0.94
CA GLU A 713 -24.81 17.89 -1.50
C GLU A 713 -23.72 17.79 -0.44
N ASP A 714 -22.64 17.08 -0.74
CA ASP A 714 -21.51 16.86 0.16
C ASP A 714 -20.28 17.62 -0.35
N PHE A 715 -19.75 18.49 0.48
CA PHE A 715 -18.58 19.32 0.22
C PHE A 715 -17.43 18.88 1.13
N GLY A 716 -16.25 18.72 0.58
CA GLY A 716 -15.07 18.37 1.33
C GLY A 716 -13.85 19.15 0.88
N ILE A 717 -13.04 19.57 1.84
CA ILE A 717 -11.71 20.16 1.61
C ILE A 717 -10.72 19.56 2.58
N GLY A 718 -9.47 19.45 2.15
CA GLY A 718 -8.44 18.94 3.03
C GLY A 718 -7.03 19.18 2.55
N VAL A 719 -6.08 18.86 3.42
CA VAL A 719 -4.66 18.98 3.16
C VAL A 719 -3.91 17.77 3.73
N THR A 720 -2.84 17.38 3.05
CA THR A 720 -1.84 16.45 3.55
C THR A 720 -0.48 17.11 3.50
N TYR A 721 0.23 17.13 4.64
CA TYR A 721 1.54 17.74 4.77
C TYR A 721 2.58 16.72 5.23
N ARG A 722 3.70 16.64 4.49
CA ARG A 722 4.85 15.75 4.75
C ARG A 722 6.10 16.57 5.02
N PRO A 723 6.37 16.94 6.30
CA PRO A 723 7.49 17.83 6.66
C PRO A 723 8.86 17.37 6.15
N PRO A 724 9.26 16.08 6.35
CA PRO A 724 10.55 15.59 5.88
C PRO A 724 10.55 15.13 4.42
N LEU A 725 9.46 15.34 3.63
CA LEU A 725 9.27 14.81 2.29
C LEU A 725 9.32 13.25 2.25
N SER A 726 9.04 12.59 3.33
CA SER A 726 8.98 11.14 3.46
C SER A 726 7.65 10.74 4.09
N GLU A 727 7.37 9.46 4.09
CA GLU A 727 6.20 8.89 4.74
C GLU A 727 6.36 8.72 6.27
N ASN A 728 7.49 9.14 6.86
CA ASN A 728 7.74 9.01 8.29
C ASN A 728 6.89 9.94 9.15
N ILE A 729 6.53 11.10 8.61
CA ILE A 729 5.63 12.04 9.29
C ILE A 729 4.62 12.53 8.27
N ILE A 730 3.36 12.22 8.52
CA ILE A 730 2.24 12.67 7.70
C ILE A 730 1.24 13.38 8.61
N LEU A 731 0.89 14.60 8.24
CA LEU A 731 -0.18 15.37 8.87
C LEU A 731 -1.31 15.49 7.85
N THR A 732 -2.49 15.02 8.20
CA THR A 732 -3.69 15.16 7.36
C THR A 732 -4.75 15.91 8.14
N GLY A 733 -5.47 16.80 7.49
CA GLY A 733 -6.59 17.49 8.10
C GLY A 733 -7.58 17.95 7.05
N GLY A 734 -8.84 17.98 7.43
CA GLY A 734 -9.91 18.37 6.51
C GLY A 734 -11.19 18.77 7.22
N ALA A 735 -12.06 19.33 6.43
CA ALA A 735 -13.43 19.67 6.83
C ALA A 735 -14.38 19.20 5.73
N SER A 736 -15.52 18.67 6.15
CA SER A 736 -16.59 18.27 5.22
C SER A 736 -17.96 18.70 5.75
N ALA A 737 -18.92 18.85 4.82
CA ALA A 737 -20.27 19.22 5.16
C ALA A 737 -21.27 18.58 4.19
N LEU A 738 -22.32 17.97 4.73
CA LEU A 738 -23.47 17.51 3.97
C LEU A 738 -24.62 18.49 4.15
N GLN A 739 -25.03 19.11 3.04
CA GLN A 739 -26.25 19.93 2.97
C GLN A 739 -27.42 19.00 2.65
N PRO A 740 -28.36 18.76 3.59
CA PRO A 740 -29.44 17.82 3.40
C PRO A 740 -30.34 18.18 2.22
N GLY A 741 -30.57 17.22 1.34
CA GLY A 741 -31.60 17.29 0.31
C GLY A 741 -32.99 16.93 0.84
N ASP A 742 -33.95 16.94 -0.03
CA ASP A 742 -35.36 16.76 0.38
C ASP A 742 -35.64 15.36 0.94
N GLY A 743 -35.07 14.31 0.34
CA GLY A 743 -35.25 12.94 0.84
C GLY A 743 -34.58 12.71 2.19
N PHE A 744 -33.45 13.35 2.41
CA PHE A 744 -32.79 13.30 3.72
C PHE A 744 -33.58 14.08 4.78
N LYS A 745 -34.21 15.20 4.40
CA LYS A 745 -35.09 16.00 5.28
C LYS A 745 -36.38 15.27 5.63
N ASP A 746 -36.85 14.40 4.75
CA ASP A 746 -38.00 13.54 5.05
C ASP A 746 -37.68 12.52 6.14
N ILE A 747 -36.40 12.12 6.26
CA ILE A 747 -35.94 11.11 7.23
C ILE A 747 -35.43 11.75 8.54
N TYR A 748 -34.62 12.83 8.42
CA TYR A 748 -33.87 13.38 9.54
C TYR A 748 -34.15 14.87 9.78
N THR A 749 -33.07 15.60 10.04
CA THR A 749 -33.09 17.07 10.24
C THR A 749 -32.86 17.83 8.93
N SER A 750 -33.34 19.02 8.85
CA SER A 750 -33.01 19.97 7.77
C SER A 750 -31.68 20.71 8.00
N ARG A 751 -31.00 20.51 9.13
CA ARG A 751 -29.75 21.20 9.46
C ARG A 751 -28.59 20.62 8.66
N THR A 752 -27.63 21.47 8.24
CA THR A 752 -26.38 21.06 7.65
C THR A 752 -25.57 20.24 8.65
N LEU A 753 -25.09 19.10 8.21
CA LEU A 753 -24.16 18.25 8.94
C LEU A 753 -22.74 18.68 8.60
N PHE A 754 -21.81 18.54 9.53
CA PHE A 754 -20.42 18.91 9.29
C PHE A 754 -19.48 18.06 10.10
N SER A 755 -18.24 17.97 9.64
CA SER A 755 -17.13 17.34 10.34
C SER A 755 -15.84 18.12 10.13
N LEU A 756 -15.02 18.13 11.18
CA LEU A 756 -13.65 18.65 11.18
C LEU A 756 -12.75 17.56 11.75
N PHE A 757 -11.82 17.07 10.95
CA PHE A 757 -10.95 15.98 11.35
C PHE A 757 -9.47 16.30 11.13
N GLY A 758 -8.63 15.56 11.83
CA GLY A 758 -7.19 15.62 11.66
C GLY A 758 -6.51 14.33 12.10
N SER A 759 -5.45 13.96 11.40
CA SER A 759 -4.58 12.86 11.81
C SER A 759 -3.11 13.25 11.79
N VAL A 760 -2.38 12.64 12.69
CA VAL A 760 -0.91 12.72 12.77
C VAL A 760 -0.38 11.30 12.77
N LYS A 761 0.40 10.97 11.76
CA LYS A 761 1.00 9.66 11.62
C LYS A 761 2.52 9.75 11.67
N PHE A 762 3.11 8.94 12.53
CA PHE A 762 4.54 8.70 12.60
C PHE A 762 4.82 7.26 12.15
N THR A 763 5.83 7.06 11.32
CA THR A 763 6.26 5.73 10.86
C THR A 763 7.78 5.64 10.94
N PHE A 764 8.27 4.60 11.63
CA PHE A 764 9.67 4.18 11.64
C PHE A 764 9.87 3.03 10.69
#